data_459bb67d9e24f6bd2d995e2bca81db97
#
_entry.id   459bb67d9e24f6bd2d995e2bca81db97
#
_cell.length_a   1.000
_cell.length_b   1.000
_cell.length_c   1.000
_cell.angle_alpha   90.00
_cell.angle_beta   90.00
_cell.angle_gamma   90.00
#
_symmetry.space_group_name_H-M   'P 1'
#
loop_
_entity.id
_entity.type
_entity.pdbx_description
1 polymer ?
#
loop_
_entity_poly.entity_id
_entity_poly.type
_entity_poly.pdbx_seq_one_letter_code
_entity_poly.pdbx_strand_id
1 'polypeptide(L)'
;MRLTQALLILFLASVNQAGQAGPDDLSQYYGFKEIEIVKLDWGIQDLQIADFNGDGRNDIAIINNRKARIEILIQKEALGPDQAAAAIDPDDTDVNVITAQTRFAGESIAVSQKLHSLVTGDLNSDGLTDLAFYGEPKGLYVILQDADDSKTENSKSLTWRTRKKIPIDDGLQISGALVCDDLNNDRVDDLALAARDGVYIILQDEDGSLGEPVKYPTSGQTLSVDVSDLNGDTINDLVLRTTDADKPLHVRFGLETGQLGPQVQFFIEKPFTLEIQDIDNVTGDEILTVDSLSGRLIGYRFSAEKRKDVDWPILFYPLTSGQENAKRDLALGDFDGDGLVDVVISDPAPAELILYKQTAGIGLVEPVRFPSFAETTVISAADVDSDGKTELGVLSVKEKVIGLSRFENDRLSFPRPLTLIGEPLAMQLTDVNGDGKTDCLYISKDDGGSRTLRAIYEPANVQAAPGGASEKASPPELAMELKELTSNPDGMMAFDADQDGLQDVLIFVSYESPILVRQVEKNKFKVVDPARTQGSLIKDANLRSTSLADVDGKDGLELLIAQKTFARSLVFSKGRNWSIIDQYNAQKSTETEVLAVAAFGIDKSSRAGKPAILLLDGRRGQLQILRAGSDETYRVEKQLDVGKWNSAAHLKMLFAPLTGADINSLMLFDSEKFAIITPLGSGDAIEHLARQFSYETKIKDGRYGKLTAGDINSDGITDIIMVDYKRNYIEILTLDAGKPVPAMRFKIFEQKSYRKTASRASVSIEPRELKVADVTGDNKKDLVTVIHDRIIVYPQD
;
A
#
# COMPACT_ATOMS: atom_id res chain seq x y z
N MET A 1 -20.19 -42.48 56.53
CA MET A 1 -18.80 -42.93 56.89
C MET A 1 -17.97 -42.73 55.63
N ARG A 2 -16.92 -41.96 55.75
CA ARG A 2 -15.87 -41.51 54.84
C ARG A 2 -16.11 -40.17 54.12
N LEU A 3 -15.54 -39.15 54.83
CA LEU A 3 -15.07 -37.89 54.35
C LEU A 3 -14.15 -38.06 53.12
N THR A 4 -14.30 -37.20 52.13
CA THR A 4 -13.21 -36.84 51.23
C THR A 4 -13.06 -35.31 51.29
N GLN A 5 -11.94 -34.87 51.80
CA GLN A 5 -11.49 -33.49 51.86
C GLN A 5 -11.28 -32.95 50.48
N ALA A 6 -11.96 -31.88 50.13
CA ALA A 6 -11.61 -31.03 49.00
C ALA A 6 -10.53 -30.04 49.46
N LEU A 7 -9.37 -30.15 48.89
CA LEU A 7 -8.23 -29.25 49.07
C LEU A 7 -8.55 -27.92 48.33
N LEU A 8 -8.90 -26.92 49.10
CA LEU A 8 -9.08 -25.55 48.61
C LEU A 8 -7.68 -24.91 48.45
N ILE A 9 -7.15 -24.88 47.25
CA ILE A 9 -5.94 -24.11 46.96
C ILE A 9 -6.38 -22.65 46.87
N LEU A 10 -6.11 -21.87 47.90
CA LEU A 10 -6.13 -20.44 47.86
C LEU A 10 -4.94 -19.99 47.00
N PHE A 11 -5.19 -19.58 45.75
CA PHE A 11 -4.34 -18.65 45.06
C PHE A 11 -4.53 -17.29 45.72
N LEU A 12 -3.58 -16.91 46.57
CA LEU A 12 -3.36 -15.52 46.92
C LEU A 12 -2.90 -14.82 45.63
N ALA A 13 -3.83 -14.28 44.85
CA ALA A 13 -3.54 -13.18 44.00
C ALA A 13 -3.05 -12.05 44.91
N SER A 14 -1.75 -11.82 44.92
CA SER A 14 -1.20 -10.54 45.32
C SER A 14 -1.73 -9.50 44.33
N VAL A 15 -2.93 -8.97 44.60
CA VAL A 15 -3.28 -7.65 44.11
C VAL A 15 -2.18 -6.75 44.67
N ASN A 16 -1.22 -6.38 43.83
CA ASN A 16 -0.48 -5.16 44.03
C ASN A 16 -1.56 -4.07 44.04
N GLN A 17 -1.98 -3.70 45.25
CA GLN A 17 -2.51 -2.38 45.47
C GLN A 17 -1.36 -1.45 44.98
N ALA A 18 -1.51 -0.88 43.80
CA ALA A 18 -0.91 0.40 43.52
C ALA A 18 -1.35 1.28 44.69
N GLY A 19 -0.46 1.49 45.65
CA GLY A 19 -0.71 2.39 46.76
C GLY A 19 -1.08 3.71 46.09
N GLN A 20 -2.25 4.27 46.44
CA GLN A 20 -2.49 5.69 46.18
C GLN A 20 -1.32 6.41 46.84
N ALA A 21 -0.36 6.85 46.03
CA ALA A 21 0.73 7.69 46.47
C ALA A 21 0.10 8.91 47.10
N GLY A 22 0.52 9.20 48.35
CA GLY A 22 0.09 10.42 49.00
C GLY A 22 0.65 11.64 48.24
N PRO A 23 0.15 12.86 48.49
CA PRO A 23 0.59 14.06 47.79
C PRO A 23 2.11 14.39 47.91
N ASP A 24 2.85 13.61 48.68
CA ASP A 24 4.29 13.77 48.91
C ASP A 24 5.14 12.57 48.38
N ASP A 25 4.55 11.71 47.57
CA ASP A 25 5.29 10.60 46.93
C ASP A 25 6.13 11.14 45.75
N LEU A 26 7.42 11.31 46.02
CA LEU A 26 8.40 11.81 45.05
C LEU A 26 8.61 10.86 43.86
N SER A 27 8.20 9.58 43.97
CA SER A 27 8.27 8.63 42.86
C SER A 27 7.34 9.02 41.70
N GLN A 28 6.39 9.91 41.91
CA GLN A 28 5.53 10.49 40.87
C GLN A 28 6.11 11.75 40.22
N TYR A 29 7.23 12.26 40.69
CA TYR A 29 7.84 13.45 40.12
C TYR A 29 8.82 13.08 39.02
N TYR A 30 8.64 13.69 37.89
CA TYR A 30 9.58 13.68 36.79
C TYR A 30 10.77 14.56 37.16
N GLY A 31 11.96 13.99 37.13
CA GLY A 31 13.20 14.70 37.46
C GLY A 31 14.27 14.45 36.40
N PHE A 32 15.06 15.48 36.14
CA PHE A 32 16.28 15.33 35.34
C PHE A 32 17.48 15.81 36.16
N LYS A 33 18.58 15.05 36.05
CA LYS A 33 19.89 15.47 36.54
C LYS A 33 20.40 16.69 35.77
N GLU A 34 21.64 17.07 36.02
CA GLU A 34 22.31 18.12 35.23
C GLU A 34 22.36 17.73 33.74
N ILE A 35 21.97 18.66 32.85
CA ILE A 35 21.94 18.44 31.41
C ILE A 35 23.35 18.26 30.86
N GLU A 36 23.55 17.32 29.98
CA GLU A 36 24.77 17.09 29.24
C GLU A 36 24.69 17.65 27.82
N ILE A 37 25.71 18.39 27.39
CA ILE A 37 25.71 19.04 26.07
C ILE A 37 26.93 18.55 25.28
N VAL A 38 26.65 17.94 24.13
CA VAL A 38 27.68 17.54 23.17
C VAL A 38 27.58 18.45 21.95
N LYS A 39 28.54 19.34 21.79
CA LYS A 39 28.59 20.26 20.64
C LYS A 39 29.21 19.56 19.43
N LEU A 40 28.51 19.58 18.30
CA LEU A 40 28.97 19.02 17.04
C LEU A 40 29.12 20.09 15.95
N ASP A 41 28.11 20.24 15.09
CA ASP A 41 28.08 21.24 14.04
C ASP A 41 26.63 21.58 13.63
N TRP A 42 26.44 22.65 12.88
CA TRP A 42 25.15 23.02 12.31
C TRP A 42 24.72 22.02 11.25
N GLY A 43 23.42 21.69 11.26
CA GLY A 43 22.83 20.81 10.24
C GLY A 43 23.09 19.32 10.48
N ILE A 44 23.42 18.94 11.72
CA ILE A 44 23.34 17.54 12.16
C ILE A 44 21.89 17.07 12.14
N GLN A 45 21.65 15.82 11.72
CA GLN A 45 20.31 15.24 11.57
C GLN A 45 20.37 13.72 11.62
N ASP A 46 19.20 13.11 11.80
CA ASP A 46 18.99 11.65 11.76
C ASP A 46 19.83 10.91 12.81
N LEU A 47 19.46 11.14 14.06
CA LEU A 47 20.12 10.56 15.23
C LEU A 47 19.67 9.12 15.42
N GLN A 48 20.64 8.21 15.52
CA GLN A 48 20.44 6.80 15.85
C GLN A 48 21.12 6.47 17.18
N ILE A 49 20.52 5.54 17.92
CA ILE A 49 21.02 5.06 19.21
C ILE A 49 21.13 3.54 19.12
N ALA A 50 22.34 3.01 19.31
CA ALA A 50 22.64 1.58 19.29
C ALA A 50 23.98 1.32 20.01
N ASP A 51 24.23 0.07 20.40
CA ASP A 51 25.55 -0.36 20.90
C ASP A 51 26.47 -0.67 19.70
N PHE A 52 27.39 0.25 19.39
CA PHE A 52 28.33 0.06 18.26
C PHE A 52 29.59 -0.71 18.65
N ASN A 53 29.94 -0.77 19.90
CA ASN A 53 31.20 -1.38 20.33
C ASN A 53 31.00 -2.75 21.03
N GLY A 54 29.75 -3.20 21.19
CA GLY A 54 29.37 -4.47 21.82
C GLY A 54 29.66 -4.51 23.33
N ASP A 55 29.61 -3.37 24.00
CA ASP A 55 29.85 -3.28 25.44
C ASP A 55 28.57 -3.25 26.30
N GLY A 56 27.40 -3.35 25.66
CA GLY A 56 26.09 -3.35 26.29
C GLY A 56 25.56 -1.97 26.65
N ARG A 57 26.24 -0.88 26.24
CA ARG A 57 25.79 0.50 26.44
C ARG A 57 25.40 1.14 25.11
N ASN A 58 24.43 2.02 25.16
CA ASN A 58 23.98 2.72 23.97
C ASN A 58 24.93 3.86 23.60
N ASP A 59 25.36 3.84 22.35
CA ASP A 59 26.12 4.87 21.67
C ASP A 59 25.19 5.72 20.79
N ILE A 60 25.70 6.80 20.20
CA ILE A 60 24.92 7.70 19.34
C ILE A 60 25.62 7.84 17.99
N ALA A 61 24.90 7.59 16.88
CA ALA A 61 25.33 7.95 15.53
C ALA A 61 24.47 9.09 15.00
N ILE A 62 25.08 10.05 14.28
CA ILE A 62 24.35 11.18 13.70
C ILE A 62 25.02 11.68 12.41
N ILE A 63 24.21 12.05 11.43
CA ILE A 63 24.67 12.64 10.17
C ILE A 63 25.25 14.03 10.41
N ASN A 64 26.45 14.29 9.90
CA ASN A 64 27.07 15.61 9.81
C ASN A 64 27.46 15.94 8.37
N ASN A 65 26.49 16.40 7.58
CA ASN A 65 26.70 16.76 6.16
C ASN A 65 27.70 17.90 5.97
N ARG A 66 27.86 18.78 6.94
CA ARG A 66 28.79 19.90 6.84
C ARG A 66 30.25 19.47 6.88
N LYS A 67 30.54 18.43 7.64
CA LYS A 67 31.88 17.83 7.74
C LYS A 67 32.04 16.59 6.86
N ALA A 68 31.01 16.24 6.06
CA ALA A 68 30.96 15.07 5.19
C ALA A 68 31.33 13.76 5.95
N ARG A 69 30.61 13.50 7.05
CA ARG A 69 30.84 12.30 7.87
C ARG A 69 29.60 11.91 8.69
N ILE A 70 29.60 10.69 9.17
CA ILE A 70 28.75 10.23 10.26
C ILE A 70 29.57 10.38 11.53
N GLU A 71 29.07 11.12 12.52
CA GLU A 71 29.67 11.22 13.85
C GLU A 71 29.18 10.06 14.68
N ILE A 72 30.09 9.35 15.38
CA ILE A 72 29.78 8.28 16.33
C ILE A 72 30.26 8.70 17.68
N LEU A 73 29.41 8.72 18.66
CA LEU A 73 29.69 9.09 20.06
C LEU A 73 29.59 7.84 20.91
N ILE A 74 30.74 7.25 21.22
CA ILE A 74 30.85 6.04 22.04
C ILE A 74 30.72 6.40 23.50
N GLN A 75 29.76 5.77 24.20
CA GLN A 75 29.55 5.96 25.63
C GLN A 75 30.71 5.33 26.44
N LYS A 76 31.33 6.14 27.29
CA LYS A 76 32.37 5.68 28.18
C LYS A 76 31.79 5.05 29.44
N GLU A 77 32.54 4.16 30.04
CA GLU A 77 32.23 3.70 31.39
C GLU A 77 32.14 4.87 32.37
N ALA A 78 31.15 4.87 33.24
CA ALA A 78 30.97 5.93 34.23
C ALA A 78 32.20 6.05 35.12
N LEU A 79 32.83 7.23 35.12
CA LEU A 79 33.94 7.50 36.05
C LEU A 79 33.45 7.46 37.50
N GLY A 80 34.15 6.75 38.37
CA GLY A 80 33.85 6.80 39.80
C GLY A 80 33.99 8.23 40.36
N PRO A 81 33.30 8.58 41.47
CA PRO A 81 33.28 9.96 42.01
C PRO A 81 34.64 10.58 42.23
N ASP A 82 35.63 9.78 42.61
CA ASP A 82 37.01 10.23 42.84
C ASP A 82 37.81 10.50 41.55
N GLN A 83 37.45 9.81 40.45
CA GLN A 83 38.06 10.00 39.16
C GLN A 83 37.44 11.19 38.41
N ALA A 84 36.14 11.42 38.58
CA ALA A 84 35.47 12.58 38.04
C ALA A 84 35.96 13.90 38.66
N ALA A 85 36.25 13.91 39.95
CA ALA A 85 36.81 15.08 40.64
C ALA A 85 38.27 15.39 40.22
N ALA A 86 39.08 14.39 39.86
CA ALA A 86 40.44 14.56 39.39
C ALA A 86 40.58 15.00 37.93
N ALA A 87 39.51 14.83 37.15
CA ALA A 87 39.51 15.12 35.70
C ALA A 87 39.10 16.55 35.35
N ILE A 88 38.66 17.37 36.31
CA ILE A 88 38.26 18.76 36.05
C ILE A 88 39.53 19.64 35.96
N ASP A 89 39.86 20.09 34.72
CA ASP A 89 40.84 21.16 34.55
C ASP A 89 40.14 22.50 34.86
N PRO A 90 40.50 23.19 35.94
CA PRO A 90 39.88 24.43 36.35
C PRO A 90 40.04 25.58 35.33
N ASP A 91 40.97 25.44 34.39
CA ASP A 91 41.27 26.44 33.37
C ASP A 91 40.52 26.17 32.02
N ASP A 92 39.92 24.99 31.83
CA ASP A 92 39.16 24.66 30.62
C ASP A 92 37.74 25.18 30.69
N THR A 93 37.57 26.44 30.30
CA THR A 93 36.28 27.12 30.30
C THR A 93 35.51 27.00 28.98
N ASP A 94 36.05 26.28 28.00
CA ASP A 94 35.41 26.14 26.67
C ASP A 94 34.39 24.96 26.65
N VAL A 95 33.19 25.23 27.07
CA VAL A 95 31.99 24.33 26.97
C VAL A 95 31.67 23.86 25.55
N ASN A 96 32.46 24.25 24.56
CA ASN A 96 32.24 23.96 23.14
C ASN A 96 33.17 22.87 22.59
N VAL A 97 34.08 22.34 23.36
CA VAL A 97 34.99 21.28 22.95
C VAL A 97 34.56 19.95 23.61
N ILE A 98 34.48 18.88 22.81
CA ILE A 98 34.39 17.52 23.39
C ILE A 98 35.73 17.21 24.03
N THR A 99 35.84 17.42 25.32
CA THR A 99 37.03 17.16 26.10
C THR A 99 37.10 15.71 26.54
N ALA A 100 38.24 15.27 27.03
CA ALA A 100 38.40 13.95 27.66
C ALA A 100 37.43 13.70 28.85
N GLN A 101 36.77 14.74 29.30
CA GLN A 101 35.82 14.75 30.45
C GLN A 101 34.36 14.48 30.02
N THR A 102 34.04 14.50 28.70
CA THR A 102 32.66 14.19 28.26
C THR A 102 32.39 12.70 28.39
N ARG A 103 31.12 12.36 28.65
CA ARG A 103 30.66 10.97 28.72
C ARG A 103 30.98 10.19 27.44
N PHE A 104 31.02 10.86 26.29
CA PHE A 104 31.24 10.23 25.00
C PHE A 104 32.66 10.39 24.50
N ALA A 105 33.15 9.36 23.79
CA ALA A 105 34.32 9.45 22.93
C ALA A 105 33.85 9.62 21.49
N GLY A 106 34.43 10.59 20.79
CA GLY A 106 34.04 10.88 19.40
C GLY A 106 34.83 10.03 18.41
N GLU A 107 34.15 9.25 17.60
CA GLU A 107 34.64 8.62 16.37
C GLU A 107 33.91 9.16 15.16
N SER A 108 34.36 8.87 13.95
CA SER A 108 33.64 9.30 12.76
C SER A 108 33.98 8.49 11.53
N ILE A 109 32.97 8.31 10.67
CA ILE A 109 33.09 7.68 9.35
C ILE A 109 33.05 8.78 8.29
N ALA A 110 34.15 9.02 7.58
CA ALA A 110 34.18 9.98 6.47
C ALA A 110 33.31 9.49 5.33
N VAL A 111 32.43 10.34 4.78
CA VAL A 111 31.56 10.03 3.66
C VAL A 111 31.74 11.05 2.55
N SER A 112 31.63 10.61 1.29
CA SER A 112 31.67 11.53 0.13
C SER A 112 30.28 11.93 -0.36
N GLN A 113 29.24 11.30 0.19
CA GLN A 113 27.84 11.50 -0.13
C GLN A 113 27.23 12.60 0.76
N LYS A 114 26.21 13.28 0.27
CA LYS A 114 25.29 14.03 1.12
C LYS A 114 24.20 13.08 1.60
N LEU A 115 24.10 12.90 2.90
CA LEU A 115 23.20 11.94 3.54
C LEU A 115 21.84 12.60 3.83
N HIS A 116 20.76 11.82 3.68
CA HIS A 116 19.40 12.27 3.94
C HIS A 116 18.73 11.49 5.05
N SER A 117 18.92 10.17 5.11
CA SER A 117 18.48 9.33 6.24
C SER A 117 19.54 8.28 6.60
N LEU A 118 19.54 7.87 7.86
CA LEU A 118 20.49 6.94 8.46
C LEU A 118 19.72 5.97 9.36
N VAL A 119 20.04 4.68 9.29
CA VAL A 119 19.58 3.64 10.21
C VAL A 119 20.71 2.74 10.64
N THR A 120 20.47 1.99 11.71
CA THR A 120 21.39 1.02 12.29
C THR A 120 20.68 -0.32 12.46
N GLY A 121 21.43 -1.42 12.29
CA GLY A 121 20.94 -2.79 12.47
C GLY A 121 22.05 -3.79 12.14
N ASP A 122 21.82 -5.07 12.39
CA ASP A 122 22.72 -6.15 11.97
C ASP A 122 22.36 -6.58 10.54
N LEU A 123 22.96 -5.92 9.53
CA LEU A 123 22.63 -6.07 8.12
C LEU A 123 23.37 -7.24 7.42
N ASN A 124 24.04 -8.08 8.18
CA ASN A 124 24.74 -9.24 7.67
C ASN A 124 24.72 -10.45 8.63
N SER A 125 23.95 -10.40 9.69
CA SER A 125 23.76 -11.45 10.72
C SER A 125 25.06 -11.88 11.39
N ASP A 126 26.02 -10.93 11.59
CA ASP A 126 27.29 -11.21 12.29
C ASP A 126 27.26 -10.78 13.77
N GLY A 127 26.16 -10.20 14.25
CA GLY A 127 25.95 -9.74 15.62
C GLY A 127 26.56 -8.37 15.91
N LEU A 128 27.08 -7.65 14.91
CA LEU A 128 27.60 -6.28 15.02
C LEU A 128 26.59 -5.26 14.46
N THR A 129 26.62 -4.06 15.02
CA THR A 129 25.75 -2.99 14.55
C THR A 129 26.32 -2.33 13.29
N ASP A 130 25.64 -2.50 12.17
CA ASP A 130 25.96 -1.90 10.88
C ASP A 130 25.23 -0.56 10.67
N LEU A 131 25.52 0.10 9.56
CA LEU A 131 24.93 1.36 9.16
C LEU A 131 24.39 1.30 7.73
N ALA A 132 23.18 1.78 7.52
CA ALA A 132 22.67 2.05 6.18
C ALA A 132 22.19 3.50 6.07
N PHE A 133 22.41 4.13 4.90
CA PHE A 133 21.94 5.48 4.63
C PHE A 133 21.53 5.69 3.18
N TYR A 134 20.56 6.58 2.96
CA TYR A 134 20.22 7.05 1.62
C TYR A 134 20.84 8.43 1.36
N GLY A 135 21.48 8.62 0.20
CA GLY A 135 22.26 9.85 -0.05
C GLY A 135 22.41 10.23 -1.53
N GLU A 136 23.12 11.35 -1.74
CA GLU A 136 23.54 11.88 -3.06
C GLU A 136 25.04 11.64 -3.30
N PRO A 137 25.45 11.04 -4.45
CA PRO A 137 24.62 10.57 -5.58
C PRO A 137 23.62 9.52 -5.15
N LYS A 138 22.41 9.58 -5.74
CA LYS A 138 21.26 8.74 -5.34
C LYS A 138 21.63 7.27 -5.24
N GLY A 139 21.21 6.65 -4.16
CA GLY A 139 21.44 5.25 -3.84
C GLY A 139 21.34 4.99 -2.35
N LEU A 140 21.04 3.77 -2.01
CA LEU A 140 21.15 3.22 -0.67
C LEU A 140 22.58 2.71 -0.49
N TYR A 141 23.22 3.11 0.60
CA TYR A 141 24.60 2.74 0.93
C TYR A 141 24.62 1.98 2.24
N VAL A 142 25.26 0.83 2.25
CA VAL A 142 25.45 -0.01 3.44
C VAL A 142 26.93 -0.03 3.83
N ILE A 143 27.21 0.14 5.10
CA ILE A 143 28.54 0.10 5.69
C ILE A 143 28.51 -0.97 6.78
N LEU A 144 29.19 -2.07 6.54
CA LEU A 144 29.27 -3.17 7.50
C LEU A 144 30.40 -2.93 8.49
N GLN A 145 30.16 -3.26 9.75
CA GLN A 145 31.19 -3.27 10.77
C GLN A 145 32.01 -4.57 10.69
N ASP A 146 33.29 -4.49 11.00
CA ASP A 146 34.20 -5.66 11.07
C ASP A 146 34.59 -5.98 12.50
N ALA A 147 34.53 -7.26 12.87
CA ALA A 147 35.15 -7.74 14.09
C ALA A 147 36.66 -7.56 14.01
N ASP A 148 37.25 -6.83 14.92
CA ASP A 148 38.71 -6.69 15.00
C ASP A 148 39.31 -7.77 15.92
N ASP A 149 39.65 -8.92 15.35
CA ASP A 149 40.25 -10.05 16.05
C ASP A 149 41.67 -9.75 16.67
N SER A 150 42.24 -8.58 16.37
CA SER A 150 43.64 -8.29 16.68
C SER A 150 43.88 -7.50 17.98
N LYS A 151 42.80 -7.04 18.67
CA LYS A 151 42.91 -6.08 19.79
C LYS A 151 42.54 -6.63 21.16
N THR A 152 43.37 -6.23 22.15
CA THR A 152 43.17 -6.47 23.59
C THR A 152 41.98 -5.65 24.13
N GLU A 153 41.27 -6.14 25.12
CA GLU A 153 40.03 -5.63 25.73
C GLU A 153 39.94 -4.10 26.01
N ASN A 154 41.04 -3.36 25.92
CA ASN A 154 41.09 -1.94 26.32
C ASN A 154 41.22 -0.92 25.16
N SER A 155 41.13 -1.31 23.88
CA SER A 155 41.14 -0.35 22.75
C SER A 155 40.40 -0.88 21.55
N LYS A 156 39.08 -0.97 21.64
CA LYS A 156 38.18 -1.27 20.49
C LYS A 156 37.92 0.02 19.72
N SER A 157 38.76 0.32 18.71
CA SER A 157 38.39 1.27 17.66
C SER A 157 37.50 0.55 16.68
N LEU A 158 36.37 1.17 16.26
CA LEU A 158 35.45 0.61 15.29
C LEU A 158 36.14 0.47 13.92
N THR A 159 35.96 -0.67 13.30
CA THR A 159 36.49 -0.93 11.94
C THR A 159 35.32 -1.15 11.00
N TRP A 160 35.39 -0.55 9.79
CA TRP A 160 34.28 -0.52 8.85
C TRP A 160 34.74 -1.00 7.49
N ARG A 161 33.93 -1.88 6.87
CA ARG A 161 34.15 -2.39 5.49
C ARG A 161 33.86 -1.33 4.45
N THR A 162 34.33 -1.59 3.25
CA THR A 162 34.01 -0.75 2.08
C THR A 162 32.51 -0.73 1.83
N ARG A 163 31.97 0.43 1.53
CA ARG A 163 30.53 0.65 1.30
C ARG A 163 30.03 -0.13 0.09
N LYS A 164 28.91 -0.84 0.26
CA LYS A 164 28.10 -1.40 -0.84
C LYS A 164 27.06 -0.36 -1.25
N LYS A 165 26.95 -0.06 -2.53
CA LYS A 165 25.87 0.79 -3.07
C LYS A 165 24.82 -0.09 -3.71
N ILE A 166 23.56 0.10 -3.30
CA ILE A 166 22.36 -0.46 -3.93
C ILE A 166 21.73 0.68 -4.75
N PRO A 167 21.59 0.53 -6.10
CA PRO A 167 21.10 1.61 -6.96
C PRO A 167 19.59 1.78 -6.81
N ILE A 168 19.16 2.87 -6.17
CA ILE A 168 17.76 3.30 -6.06
C ILE A 168 17.73 4.80 -6.36
N ASP A 169 17.05 5.19 -7.45
CA ASP A 169 17.11 6.56 -7.98
C ASP A 169 15.96 7.47 -7.52
N ASP A 170 14.87 6.92 -7.02
CA ASP A 170 13.65 7.66 -6.67
C ASP A 170 13.31 7.63 -5.17
N GLY A 171 14.22 7.14 -4.33
CA GLY A 171 14.11 7.22 -2.87
C GLY A 171 13.96 8.66 -2.38
N LEU A 172 13.25 8.84 -1.26
CA LEU A 172 13.01 10.16 -0.67
C LEU A 172 14.28 10.69 0.01
N GLN A 173 14.55 11.97 -0.23
CA GLN A 173 15.73 12.68 0.31
C GLN A 173 15.35 13.47 1.58
N ILE A 174 14.81 12.79 2.56
CA ILE A 174 14.36 13.34 3.85
C ILE A 174 14.80 12.45 5.00
N SER A 175 14.91 13.01 6.21
CA SER A 175 15.08 12.24 7.45
C SER A 175 13.84 11.36 7.69
N GLY A 176 14.05 10.12 8.21
CA GLY A 176 12.98 9.15 8.43
C GLY A 176 12.40 8.51 7.15
N ALA A 177 13.14 8.59 6.02
CA ALA A 177 12.77 7.89 4.80
C ALA A 177 13.25 6.43 4.77
N LEU A 178 14.14 6.04 5.67
CA LEU A 178 14.72 4.70 5.78
C LEU A 178 14.43 4.14 7.17
N VAL A 179 14.06 2.87 7.24
CA VAL A 179 13.82 2.10 8.47
C VAL A 179 14.56 0.78 8.35
N CYS A 180 15.02 0.25 9.49
CA CYS A 180 15.64 -1.05 9.64
C CYS A 180 14.88 -1.81 10.72
N ASP A 181 14.31 -2.96 10.37
CA ASP A 181 13.54 -3.83 11.27
C ASP A 181 13.26 -5.18 10.58
N ASP A 182 12.80 -6.18 11.31
CA ASP A 182 12.36 -7.47 10.77
C ASP A 182 11.00 -7.30 10.05
N LEU A 183 11.02 -7.32 8.73
CA LEU A 183 9.83 -7.09 7.89
C LEU A 183 9.13 -8.37 7.44
N ASN A 184 9.79 -9.51 7.54
CA ASN A 184 9.30 -10.80 7.06
C ASN A 184 9.13 -11.85 8.17
N ASN A 185 9.35 -11.44 9.44
CA ASN A 185 9.24 -12.27 10.64
C ASN A 185 10.23 -13.46 10.69
N ASP A 186 11.43 -13.26 10.15
CA ASP A 186 12.53 -14.24 10.21
C ASP A 186 13.56 -13.93 11.29
N ARG A 187 13.41 -12.79 11.99
CA ARG A 187 14.24 -12.29 13.10
C ARG A 187 15.60 -11.75 12.67
N VAL A 188 15.74 -11.37 11.43
CA VAL A 188 16.91 -10.59 10.96
C VAL A 188 16.47 -9.21 10.50
N ASP A 189 17.40 -8.27 10.51
CA ASP A 189 17.11 -6.89 10.15
C ASP A 189 17.04 -6.70 8.65
N ASP A 190 15.90 -6.20 8.18
CA ASP A 190 15.63 -5.81 6.80
C ASP A 190 15.65 -4.28 6.63
N LEU A 191 15.56 -3.80 5.42
CA LEU A 191 15.51 -2.37 5.13
C LEU A 191 14.24 -1.98 4.36
N ALA A 192 13.56 -0.92 4.80
CA ALA A 192 12.47 -0.27 4.08
C ALA A 192 12.86 1.17 3.72
N LEU A 193 12.87 1.52 2.42
CA LEU A 193 13.18 2.86 1.94
C LEU A 193 11.98 3.49 1.24
N ALA A 194 11.45 4.55 1.81
CA ALA A 194 10.37 5.32 1.18
C ALA A 194 10.81 5.95 -0.15
N ALA A 195 9.98 5.79 -1.17
CA ALA A 195 10.12 6.41 -2.48
C ALA A 195 8.91 7.30 -2.78
N ARG A 196 8.95 8.08 -3.88
CA ARG A 196 7.89 9.03 -4.20
C ARG A 196 6.51 8.38 -4.32
N ASP A 197 6.42 7.23 -4.96
CA ASP A 197 5.20 6.51 -5.30
C ASP A 197 5.21 5.06 -4.78
N GLY A 198 5.91 4.83 -3.67
CA GLY A 198 6.02 3.50 -3.08
C GLY A 198 7.07 3.43 -1.97
N VAL A 199 7.44 2.21 -1.65
CA VAL A 199 8.50 1.85 -0.71
C VAL A 199 9.33 0.71 -1.32
N TYR A 200 10.64 0.76 -1.18
CA TYR A 200 11.54 -0.35 -1.49
C TYR A 200 11.75 -1.17 -0.23
N ILE A 201 11.55 -2.47 -0.34
CA ILE A 201 11.89 -3.45 0.67
C ILE A 201 13.12 -4.21 0.20
N ILE A 202 14.11 -4.34 1.06
CA ILE A 202 15.34 -5.09 0.83
C ILE A 202 15.46 -6.07 1.99
N LEU A 203 15.12 -7.32 1.75
CA LEU A 203 15.20 -8.38 2.75
C LEU A 203 16.64 -8.87 2.88
N GLN A 204 17.02 -9.26 4.09
CA GLN A 204 18.26 -9.99 4.33
C GLN A 204 18.00 -11.49 4.17
N ASP A 205 18.84 -12.16 3.37
CA ASP A 205 18.78 -13.60 3.16
C ASP A 205 19.42 -14.39 4.33
N GLU A 206 19.11 -15.68 4.43
CA GLU A 206 19.66 -16.59 5.49
C GLU A 206 21.21 -16.62 5.54
N ASP A 207 21.89 -16.25 4.47
CA ASP A 207 23.36 -16.17 4.41
C ASP A 207 23.92 -14.81 4.87
N GLY A 208 23.06 -13.91 5.34
CA GLY A 208 23.41 -12.56 5.77
C GLY A 208 23.62 -11.56 4.62
N SER A 209 23.24 -11.92 3.38
CA SER A 209 23.32 -10.98 2.26
C SER A 209 22.02 -10.22 2.08
N LEU A 210 22.10 -8.92 1.75
CA LEU A 210 20.94 -8.15 1.36
C LEU A 210 20.53 -8.49 -0.09
N GLY A 211 19.27 -8.86 -0.27
CA GLY A 211 18.63 -9.19 -1.54
C GLY A 211 18.47 -7.99 -2.47
N GLU A 212 17.82 -8.21 -3.61
CA GLU A 212 17.52 -7.14 -4.56
C GLU A 212 16.33 -6.30 -4.06
N PRO A 213 16.33 -4.98 -4.25
CA PRO A 213 15.24 -4.11 -3.83
C PRO A 213 13.93 -4.42 -4.56
N VAL A 214 12.89 -4.74 -3.82
CA VAL A 214 11.53 -4.93 -4.33
C VAL A 214 10.70 -3.69 -4.06
N LYS A 215 10.11 -3.08 -5.10
CA LYS A 215 9.29 -1.89 -4.96
C LYS A 215 7.81 -2.24 -4.76
N TYR A 216 7.26 -1.87 -3.62
CA TYR A 216 5.84 -1.91 -3.31
C TYR A 216 5.21 -0.55 -3.64
N PRO A 217 4.38 -0.46 -4.69
CA PRO A 217 3.74 0.80 -5.06
C PRO A 217 2.74 1.26 -3.99
N THR A 218 2.54 2.58 -3.87
CA THR A 218 1.49 3.17 -3.04
C THR A 218 0.70 4.22 -3.83
N SER A 219 -0.56 4.40 -3.47
CA SER A 219 -1.35 5.52 -3.98
C SER A 219 -1.01 6.81 -3.22
N GLY A 220 -0.79 7.90 -3.94
CA GLY A 220 -0.32 9.16 -3.36
C GLY A 220 1.20 9.21 -3.19
N GLN A 221 1.72 10.39 -2.81
CA GLN A 221 3.15 10.54 -2.52
C GLN A 221 3.43 10.13 -1.07
N THR A 222 4.44 9.29 -0.87
CA THR A 222 4.92 8.90 0.46
C THR A 222 5.60 10.08 1.14
N LEU A 223 5.39 10.25 2.44
CA LEU A 223 5.99 11.28 3.29
C LEU A 223 6.87 10.69 4.41
N SER A 224 6.56 9.51 4.93
CA SER A 224 7.38 8.73 5.86
C SER A 224 7.03 7.25 5.74
N VAL A 225 7.94 6.41 6.20
CA VAL A 225 7.77 4.97 6.41
C VAL A 225 8.08 4.65 7.85
N ASP A 226 7.32 3.74 8.43
CA ASP A 226 7.51 3.19 9.78
C ASP A 226 7.18 1.69 9.74
N VAL A 227 7.67 0.93 10.71
CA VAL A 227 7.46 -0.53 10.86
C VAL A 227 7.07 -0.81 12.29
N SER A 228 5.99 -1.57 12.50
CA SER A 228 5.47 -1.87 13.85
C SER A 228 4.32 -2.87 13.78
N ASP A 229 4.10 -3.66 14.82
CA ASP A 229 2.92 -4.54 14.95
C ASP A 229 1.69 -3.72 15.39
N LEU A 230 0.89 -3.28 14.44
CA LEU A 230 -0.30 -2.45 14.71
C LEU A 230 -1.52 -3.27 15.17
N ASN A 231 -1.63 -4.51 14.69
CA ASN A 231 -2.82 -5.34 14.91
C ASN A 231 -2.66 -6.32 16.08
N GLY A 232 -1.47 -6.44 16.66
CA GLY A 232 -1.16 -7.28 17.81
C GLY A 232 -0.99 -8.76 17.48
N ASP A 233 -0.62 -9.10 16.25
CA ASP A 233 -0.38 -10.48 15.81
C ASP A 233 1.09 -10.91 15.93
N THR A 234 1.96 -10.04 16.40
CA THR A 234 3.41 -10.22 16.57
C THR A 234 4.21 -10.21 15.26
N ILE A 235 3.60 -9.83 14.16
CA ILE A 235 4.25 -9.65 12.86
C ILE A 235 4.29 -8.14 12.57
N ASN A 236 5.42 -7.65 12.16
CA ASN A 236 5.57 -6.24 11.83
C ASN A 236 4.77 -5.84 10.59
N ASP A 237 4.08 -4.71 10.68
CA ASP A 237 3.32 -4.08 9.61
C ASP A 237 4.11 -2.92 9.01
N LEU A 238 3.97 -2.70 7.71
CA LEU A 238 4.54 -1.54 7.04
C LEU A 238 3.55 -0.39 7.04
N VAL A 239 3.95 0.74 7.61
CA VAL A 239 3.11 1.93 7.78
C VAL A 239 3.65 3.09 6.95
N LEU A 240 2.81 3.66 6.12
CA LEU A 240 3.16 4.79 5.26
C LEU A 240 2.26 5.98 5.56
N ARG A 241 2.87 7.13 5.78
CA ARG A 241 2.15 8.40 5.75
C ARG A 241 2.27 8.99 4.34
N THR A 242 1.14 9.39 3.77
CA THR A 242 1.08 9.88 2.40
C THR A 242 0.45 11.28 2.29
N THR A 243 0.49 11.84 1.08
CA THR A 243 -0.20 13.11 0.77
C THR A 243 -1.68 12.95 0.48
N ASP A 244 -2.26 11.76 0.62
CA ASP A 244 -3.70 11.57 0.46
C ASP A 244 -4.46 12.45 1.46
N ALA A 245 -5.40 13.25 0.94
CA ALA A 245 -6.09 14.24 1.77
C ALA A 245 -7.18 13.61 2.64
N ASP A 246 -7.73 12.49 2.21
CA ASP A 246 -8.88 11.84 2.84
C ASP A 246 -8.45 10.66 3.72
N LYS A 247 -7.48 9.86 3.25
CA LYS A 247 -6.94 8.69 3.95
C LYS A 247 -5.40 8.69 3.95
N PRO A 248 -4.75 9.55 4.74
CA PRO A 248 -3.30 9.73 4.70
C PRO A 248 -2.47 8.60 5.31
N LEU A 249 -3.08 7.68 6.04
CA LEU A 249 -2.43 6.52 6.62
C LEU A 249 -2.68 5.29 5.75
N HIS A 250 -1.61 4.73 5.19
CA HIS A 250 -1.63 3.50 4.42
C HIS A 250 -0.86 2.42 5.15
N VAL A 251 -1.44 1.25 5.30
CA VAL A 251 -0.85 0.11 6.01
C VAL A 251 -0.82 -1.11 5.09
N ARG A 252 0.26 -1.85 5.13
CA ARG A 252 0.35 -3.22 4.63
C ARG A 252 0.64 -4.12 5.81
N PHE A 253 -0.32 -4.95 6.17
CA PHE A 253 -0.15 -5.90 7.26
C PHE A 253 0.85 -6.98 6.88
N GLY A 254 1.74 -7.32 7.80
CA GLY A 254 2.60 -8.48 7.69
C GLY A 254 1.78 -9.77 7.67
N LEU A 255 2.26 -10.78 6.96
CA LEU A 255 1.60 -12.08 6.84
C LEU A 255 2.49 -13.19 7.41
N GLU A 256 1.90 -14.26 7.95
CA GLU A 256 2.63 -15.44 8.42
C GLU A 256 3.56 -16.08 7.36
N THR A 257 3.35 -15.73 6.09
CA THR A 257 4.19 -16.18 4.96
C THR A 257 5.48 -15.38 4.80
N GLY A 258 5.71 -14.36 5.63
CA GLY A 258 6.83 -13.42 5.47
C GLY A 258 6.64 -12.38 4.35
N GLN A 259 5.43 -12.27 3.79
CA GLN A 259 5.09 -11.29 2.76
C GLN A 259 4.26 -10.14 3.35
N LEU A 260 4.27 -9.01 2.66
CA LEU A 260 3.38 -7.90 2.99
C LEU A 260 2.04 -8.06 2.26
N GLY A 261 0.96 -7.89 3.00
CA GLY A 261 -0.40 -7.91 2.46
C GLY A 261 -0.72 -6.72 1.54
N PRO A 262 -1.94 -6.68 1.00
CA PRO A 262 -2.42 -5.56 0.20
C PRO A 262 -2.47 -4.27 1.02
N GLN A 263 -2.43 -3.12 0.34
CA GLN A 263 -2.53 -1.83 0.99
C GLN A 263 -3.96 -1.56 1.50
N VAL A 264 -4.08 -1.23 2.77
CA VAL A 264 -5.31 -0.73 3.39
C VAL A 264 -5.12 0.75 3.73
N GLN A 265 -6.17 1.56 3.52
CA GLN A 265 -6.11 3.00 3.71
C GLN A 265 -7.03 3.42 4.86
N PHE A 266 -6.50 4.19 5.80
CA PHE A 266 -7.24 4.65 6.95
C PHE A 266 -7.35 6.17 7.00
N PHE A 267 -8.52 6.64 7.43
CA PHE A 267 -8.73 8.03 7.79
C PHE A 267 -8.09 8.28 9.16
N ILE A 268 -7.20 9.27 9.20
CA ILE A 268 -6.74 9.93 10.42
C ILE A 268 -6.80 11.45 10.21
N GLU A 269 -6.94 12.23 11.27
CA GLU A 269 -6.90 13.69 11.16
C GLU A 269 -5.52 14.12 10.62
N LYS A 270 -5.46 15.10 9.73
CA LYS A 270 -4.27 15.47 8.92
C LYS A 270 -2.96 15.44 9.71
N PRO A 271 -2.14 14.38 9.59
CA PRO A 271 -0.98 14.18 10.44
C PRO A 271 0.15 15.14 10.05
N PHE A 272 0.65 15.91 11.01
CA PHE A 272 1.89 16.68 10.87
C PHE A 272 3.11 15.82 11.16
N THR A 273 3.07 15.03 12.23
CA THR A 273 4.04 14.02 12.61
C THR A 273 3.31 12.74 12.98
N LEU A 274 4.01 11.62 12.94
CA LEU A 274 3.51 10.30 13.28
C LEU A 274 4.60 9.61 14.09
N GLU A 275 4.21 8.90 15.13
CA GLU A 275 5.03 8.03 15.96
C GLU A 275 4.21 6.79 16.29
N ILE A 276 4.81 5.63 16.26
CA ILE A 276 4.12 4.37 16.53
C ILE A 276 4.87 3.67 17.64
N GLN A 277 4.16 3.32 18.70
CA GLN A 277 4.73 2.64 19.85
C GLN A 277 3.62 2.13 20.78
N ASP A 278 3.86 1.01 21.45
CA ASP A 278 3.03 0.56 22.57
C ASP A 278 3.16 1.55 23.74
N ILE A 279 2.06 2.24 24.05
CA ILE A 279 2.01 3.21 25.15
C ILE A 279 1.21 2.73 26.35
N ASP A 280 0.46 1.62 26.25
CA ASP A 280 -0.42 1.15 27.32
C ASP A 280 -0.19 -0.31 27.73
N ASN A 281 0.83 -0.97 27.18
CA ASN A 281 1.18 -2.39 27.39
C ASN A 281 0.06 -3.36 26.98
N VAL A 282 -0.73 -3.00 25.98
CA VAL A 282 -1.76 -3.86 25.41
C VAL A 282 -1.35 -4.20 23.96
N THR A 283 -1.46 -5.46 23.56
CA THR A 283 -1.07 -5.94 22.24
C THR A 283 -1.56 -5.05 21.10
N GLY A 284 -0.65 -4.73 20.18
CA GLY A 284 -0.83 -3.81 19.06
C GLY A 284 -0.45 -2.37 19.41
N ASP A 285 0.48 -1.82 18.63
CA ASP A 285 1.06 -0.51 18.86
C ASP A 285 0.08 0.64 18.55
N GLU A 286 0.17 1.71 19.32
CA GLU A 286 -0.62 2.92 19.09
C GLU A 286 0.03 3.84 18.08
N ILE A 287 -0.82 4.46 17.25
CA ILE A 287 -0.42 5.52 16.33
C ILE A 287 -0.67 6.87 17.00
N LEU A 288 0.40 7.55 17.35
CA LEU A 288 0.38 8.90 17.90
C LEU A 288 0.60 9.92 16.78
N THR A 289 -0.25 10.92 16.68
CA THR A 289 -0.11 11.96 15.67
C THR A 289 -0.47 13.33 16.21
N VAL A 290 0.15 14.36 15.61
CA VAL A 290 -0.24 15.76 15.82
C VAL A 290 -1.03 16.23 14.62
N ASP A 291 -2.28 16.64 14.82
CA ASP A 291 -3.09 17.21 13.74
C ASP A 291 -2.50 18.55 13.28
N SER A 292 -2.23 18.65 11.98
CA SER A 292 -1.60 19.83 11.36
C SER A 292 -2.46 21.11 11.43
N LEU A 293 -3.77 20.98 11.58
CA LEU A 293 -4.70 22.11 11.64
C LEU A 293 -4.88 22.63 13.06
N SER A 294 -5.24 21.75 13.99
CA SER A 294 -5.51 22.09 15.39
C SER A 294 -4.25 22.11 16.26
N GLY A 295 -3.21 21.36 15.90
CA GLY A 295 -2.02 21.13 16.72
C GLY A 295 -2.28 20.24 17.93
N ARG A 296 -3.35 19.44 17.92
CA ARG A 296 -3.70 18.48 19.00
C ARG A 296 -2.93 17.19 18.81
N LEU A 297 -2.57 16.57 19.93
CA LEU A 297 -2.17 15.16 19.97
C LEU A 297 -3.42 14.30 19.83
N ILE A 298 -3.33 13.26 19.00
CA ILE A 298 -4.39 12.27 18.80
C ILE A 298 -3.73 10.89 18.82
N GLY A 299 -4.31 9.97 19.58
CA GLY A 299 -3.93 8.56 19.61
C GLY A 299 -4.98 7.71 18.92
N TYR A 300 -4.54 6.78 18.08
CA TYR A 300 -5.35 5.77 17.42
C TYR A 300 -4.79 4.37 17.71
N ARG A 301 -5.66 3.37 17.66
CA ARG A 301 -5.33 1.97 17.81
C ARG A 301 -6.29 1.09 17.04
N PHE A 302 -5.84 -0.07 16.61
CA PHE A 302 -6.72 -1.11 16.11
C PHE A 302 -7.53 -1.69 17.27
N SER A 303 -8.85 -1.65 17.14
CA SER A 303 -9.77 -2.08 18.18
C SER A 303 -10.06 -3.57 18.03
N ALA A 304 -9.85 -4.33 19.11
CA ALA A 304 -10.32 -5.72 19.22
C ALA A 304 -11.86 -5.82 19.20
N GLU A 305 -12.58 -4.73 19.49
CA GLU A 305 -14.04 -4.68 19.33
C GLU A 305 -14.39 -4.62 17.86
N LYS A 306 -15.03 -5.69 17.37
CA LYS A 306 -15.53 -5.74 15.99
C LYS A 306 -16.83 -4.94 15.88
N ARG A 307 -16.90 -4.04 14.91
CA ARG A 307 -18.07 -3.20 14.65
C ARG A 307 -18.80 -3.64 13.39
N LYS A 308 -20.12 -3.44 13.37
CA LYS A 308 -21.02 -3.74 12.22
C LYS A 308 -21.32 -2.52 11.35
N ASP A 309 -21.08 -1.33 11.88
CA ASP A 309 -21.37 -0.05 11.22
C ASP A 309 -20.16 0.52 10.45
N VAL A 310 -19.08 -0.26 10.34
CA VAL A 310 -17.93 0.08 9.51
C VAL A 310 -18.18 -0.24 8.05
N ASP A 311 -17.48 0.46 7.19
CA ASP A 311 -17.52 0.22 5.75
C ASP A 311 -16.89 -1.13 5.39
N TRP A 312 -17.27 -1.66 4.23
CA TRP A 312 -16.69 -2.87 3.70
C TRP A 312 -15.17 -2.68 3.52
N PRO A 313 -14.37 -3.68 3.88
CA PRO A 313 -12.92 -3.59 3.69
C PRO A 313 -12.57 -3.43 2.21
N ILE A 314 -11.62 -2.54 1.95
CA ILE A 314 -11.12 -2.24 0.62
C ILE A 314 -9.62 -2.51 0.61
N LEU A 315 -9.22 -3.52 -0.14
CA LEU A 315 -7.83 -3.90 -0.34
C LEU A 315 -7.33 -3.25 -1.63
N PHE A 316 -6.35 -2.36 -1.54
CA PHE A 316 -5.79 -1.66 -2.69
C PHE A 316 -4.51 -2.35 -3.18
N TYR A 317 -4.40 -2.45 -4.49
CA TYR A 317 -3.23 -2.93 -5.21
C TYR A 317 -2.77 -1.86 -6.20
N PRO A 318 -1.99 -0.88 -5.76
CA PRO A 318 -1.43 0.14 -6.64
C PRO A 318 -0.47 -0.49 -7.65
N LEU A 319 -0.50 0.00 -8.88
CA LEU A 319 0.41 -0.42 -9.95
C LEU A 319 1.53 0.62 -10.09
N THR A 320 2.75 0.17 -10.40
CA THR A 320 3.87 1.10 -10.61
C THR A 320 3.56 2.09 -11.73
N SER A 321 3.70 3.38 -11.45
CA SER A 321 3.50 4.45 -12.42
C SER A 321 4.72 4.55 -13.35
N GLY A 322 4.76 3.73 -14.39
CA GLY A 322 5.81 3.84 -15.43
C GLY A 322 5.54 4.93 -16.45
N GLN A 323 4.29 5.22 -16.73
CA GLN A 323 3.84 6.31 -17.62
C GLN A 323 2.42 6.75 -17.22
N GLU A 324 2.23 8.05 -17.09
CA GLU A 324 0.87 8.63 -17.03
C GLU A 324 0.10 8.20 -18.30
N ASN A 325 -1.09 7.61 -18.13
CA ASN A 325 -1.97 7.09 -19.19
C ASN A 325 -1.54 5.77 -19.87
N ALA A 326 -0.79 4.89 -19.21
CA ALA A 326 -0.60 3.53 -19.71
C ALA A 326 -1.96 2.83 -19.90
N LYS A 327 -2.25 2.31 -21.10
CA LYS A 327 -3.47 1.54 -21.38
C LYS A 327 -3.27 0.10 -20.88
N ARG A 328 -3.35 -0.10 -19.58
CA ARG A 328 -3.33 -1.44 -18.97
C ARG A 328 -4.68 -2.11 -19.16
N ASP A 329 -4.67 -3.41 -19.30
CA ASP A 329 -5.87 -4.26 -19.30
C ASP A 329 -5.73 -5.38 -18.28
N LEU A 330 -6.85 -6.01 -17.90
CA LEU A 330 -6.93 -6.99 -16.83
C LEU A 330 -7.76 -8.19 -17.29
N ALA A 331 -7.30 -9.39 -16.91
CA ALA A 331 -7.99 -10.66 -17.08
C ALA A 331 -7.97 -11.49 -15.79
N LEU A 332 -9.03 -12.25 -15.56
CA LEU A 332 -9.22 -13.15 -14.41
C LEU A 332 -9.29 -14.60 -14.90
N GLY A 333 -8.68 -15.53 -14.17
CA GLY A 333 -8.75 -16.95 -14.45
C GLY A 333 -7.90 -17.79 -13.51
N ASP A 334 -8.14 -19.07 -13.46
CA ASP A 334 -7.28 -20.04 -12.78
C ASP A 334 -6.14 -20.41 -13.75
N PHE A 335 -5.03 -19.65 -13.70
CA PHE A 335 -3.92 -19.83 -14.65
C PHE A 335 -3.03 -21.02 -14.26
N ASP A 336 -2.78 -21.25 -12.98
CA ASP A 336 -1.89 -22.34 -12.53
C ASP A 336 -2.60 -23.67 -12.28
N GLY A 337 -3.93 -23.66 -12.26
CA GLY A 337 -4.75 -24.88 -12.13
C GLY A 337 -4.94 -25.33 -10.68
N ASP A 338 -4.82 -24.42 -9.71
CA ASP A 338 -5.04 -24.72 -8.29
C ASP A 338 -6.51 -24.60 -7.86
N GLY A 339 -7.39 -24.14 -8.75
CA GLY A 339 -8.82 -23.94 -8.53
C GLY A 339 -9.19 -22.58 -7.98
N LEU A 340 -8.21 -21.67 -7.79
CA LEU A 340 -8.44 -20.29 -7.34
C LEU A 340 -8.34 -19.32 -8.52
N VAL A 341 -9.01 -18.16 -8.40
CA VAL A 341 -9.00 -17.16 -9.48
C VAL A 341 -7.83 -16.21 -9.28
N ASP A 342 -6.89 -16.24 -10.21
CA ASP A 342 -5.77 -15.31 -10.28
C ASP A 342 -6.11 -14.05 -11.08
N VAL A 343 -5.22 -13.06 -11.01
CA VAL A 343 -5.32 -11.79 -11.72
C VAL A 343 -4.09 -11.58 -12.59
N VAL A 344 -4.28 -11.37 -13.90
CA VAL A 344 -3.22 -10.93 -14.81
C VAL A 344 -3.51 -9.53 -15.31
N ILE A 345 -2.48 -8.67 -15.29
CA ILE A 345 -2.56 -7.28 -15.77
C ILE A 345 -1.48 -7.08 -16.84
N SER A 346 -1.82 -6.44 -17.95
CA SER A 346 -0.82 -6.02 -18.94
C SER A 346 -0.09 -4.76 -18.47
N ASP A 347 1.23 -4.71 -18.63
CA ASP A 347 2.04 -3.50 -18.43
C ASP A 347 2.75 -3.13 -19.75
N PRO A 348 2.15 -2.24 -20.57
CA PRO A 348 2.62 -1.98 -21.93
C PRO A 348 4.01 -1.35 -22.02
N ALA A 349 4.41 -0.54 -21.04
CA ALA A 349 5.66 0.23 -21.08
C ALA A 349 6.91 -0.66 -20.99
N PRO A 350 7.04 -1.57 -20.00
CA PRO A 350 8.14 -2.52 -19.93
C PRO A 350 7.92 -3.76 -20.83
N ALA A 351 6.78 -3.89 -21.51
CA ALA A 351 6.37 -5.07 -22.26
C ALA A 351 6.25 -6.33 -21.39
N GLU A 352 5.46 -6.24 -20.34
CA GLU A 352 5.30 -7.29 -19.34
C GLU A 352 3.82 -7.64 -19.05
N LEU A 353 3.64 -8.83 -18.51
CA LEU A 353 2.42 -9.29 -17.83
C LEU A 353 2.72 -9.40 -16.33
N ILE A 354 1.81 -8.89 -15.51
CA ILE A 354 1.90 -8.93 -14.06
C ILE A 354 0.88 -9.95 -13.58
N LEU A 355 1.33 -11.05 -12.99
CA LEU A 355 0.49 -12.10 -12.42
C LEU A 355 0.43 -11.95 -10.89
N TYR A 356 -0.77 -11.80 -10.36
CA TYR A 356 -1.08 -11.93 -8.95
C TYR A 356 -1.74 -13.29 -8.75
N LYS A 357 -1.02 -14.24 -8.16
CA LYS A 357 -1.58 -15.54 -7.80
C LYS A 357 -2.44 -15.41 -6.55
N GLN A 358 -3.52 -16.20 -6.50
CA GLN A 358 -4.32 -16.31 -5.29
C GLN A 358 -3.84 -17.48 -4.43
N THR A 359 -3.82 -17.31 -3.12
CA THR A 359 -3.52 -18.37 -2.15
C THR A 359 -4.70 -18.56 -1.22
N ALA A 360 -5.05 -19.82 -0.96
CA ALA A 360 -6.18 -20.16 -0.10
C ALA A 360 -6.01 -19.57 1.32
N GLY A 361 -7.04 -18.89 1.81
CA GLY A 361 -7.05 -18.24 3.13
C GLY A 361 -6.31 -16.90 3.22
N ILE A 362 -5.50 -16.55 2.19
CA ILE A 362 -4.70 -15.30 2.16
C ILE A 362 -5.27 -14.31 1.15
N GLY A 363 -5.64 -14.76 -0.05
CA GLY A 363 -6.02 -13.91 -1.18
C GLY A 363 -4.88 -13.74 -2.19
N LEU A 364 -4.83 -12.60 -2.88
CA LEU A 364 -3.78 -12.33 -3.87
C LEU A 364 -2.46 -12.02 -3.17
N VAL A 365 -1.43 -12.76 -3.55
CA VAL A 365 -0.07 -12.59 -3.04
C VAL A 365 0.76 -11.65 -3.92
N GLU A 366 2.04 -11.50 -3.58
CA GLU A 366 2.96 -10.62 -4.30
C GLU A 366 3.03 -10.93 -5.81
N PRO A 367 3.00 -9.91 -6.69
CA PRO A 367 2.94 -10.13 -8.13
C PRO A 367 4.28 -10.58 -8.72
N VAL A 368 4.20 -11.47 -9.71
CA VAL A 368 5.33 -11.87 -10.52
C VAL A 368 5.20 -11.29 -11.93
N ARG A 369 6.31 -10.80 -12.50
CA ARG A 369 6.36 -10.16 -13.81
C ARG A 369 6.96 -11.08 -14.85
N PHE A 370 6.33 -11.12 -16.03
CA PHE A 370 6.75 -11.97 -17.14
C PHE A 370 6.82 -11.16 -18.45
N PRO A 371 7.81 -11.41 -19.32
CA PRO A 371 7.92 -10.75 -20.61
C PRO A 371 6.72 -11.01 -21.53
N SER A 372 6.30 -9.99 -22.29
CA SER A 372 5.19 -10.05 -23.25
C SER A 372 5.51 -9.26 -24.53
N PHE A 373 4.53 -9.13 -25.42
CA PHE A 373 4.63 -8.23 -26.57
C PHE A 373 4.71 -6.76 -26.15
N ALA A 374 5.42 -5.95 -26.95
CA ALA A 374 5.48 -4.52 -26.72
C ALA A 374 4.11 -3.85 -26.90
N GLU A 375 3.78 -2.90 -26.04
CA GLU A 375 2.51 -2.17 -26.06
C GLU A 375 1.28 -3.10 -26.13
N THR A 376 1.25 -4.14 -25.27
CA THR A 376 0.08 -5.00 -25.11
C THR A 376 -1.11 -4.17 -24.63
N THR A 377 -2.19 -4.11 -25.44
CA THR A 377 -3.36 -3.24 -25.22
C THR A 377 -4.60 -3.98 -24.78
N VAL A 378 -4.71 -5.27 -25.09
CA VAL A 378 -5.86 -6.10 -24.75
C VAL A 378 -5.38 -7.47 -24.30
N ILE A 379 -5.93 -7.97 -23.21
CA ILE A 379 -5.77 -9.36 -22.77
C ILE A 379 -7.14 -9.98 -22.53
N SER A 380 -7.26 -11.27 -22.81
CA SER A 380 -8.50 -12.04 -22.61
C SER A 380 -8.14 -13.45 -22.10
N ALA A 381 -8.81 -13.89 -21.07
CA ALA A 381 -8.56 -15.18 -20.41
C ALA A 381 -9.69 -16.18 -20.74
N ALA A 382 -9.34 -17.41 -21.08
CA ALA A 382 -10.23 -18.54 -21.21
C ALA A 382 -9.44 -19.87 -21.23
N ASP A 383 -10.08 -20.97 -20.91
CA ASP A 383 -9.55 -22.32 -21.15
C ASP A 383 -9.65 -22.61 -22.65
N VAL A 384 -8.51 -22.56 -23.37
CA VAL A 384 -8.46 -22.64 -24.84
C VAL A 384 -8.27 -24.07 -25.34
N ASP A 385 -7.69 -24.94 -24.54
CA ASP A 385 -7.44 -26.33 -24.93
C ASP A 385 -8.21 -27.37 -24.12
N SER A 386 -9.11 -26.92 -23.25
CA SER A 386 -9.99 -27.71 -22.40
C SER A 386 -9.24 -28.63 -21.44
N ASP A 387 -8.09 -28.16 -20.91
CA ASP A 387 -7.31 -28.88 -19.90
C ASP A 387 -7.70 -28.48 -18.45
N GLY A 388 -8.62 -27.54 -18.30
CA GLY A 388 -9.09 -27.02 -17.02
C GLY A 388 -8.30 -25.85 -16.46
N LYS A 389 -7.23 -25.42 -17.13
CA LYS A 389 -6.47 -24.22 -16.82
C LYS A 389 -6.84 -23.08 -17.75
N THR A 390 -6.60 -21.87 -17.31
CA THR A 390 -6.89 -20.67 -18.10
C THR A 390 -5.66 -20.24 -18.90
N GLU A 391 -5.79 -20.10 -20.21
CA GLU A 391 -4.81 -19.43 -21.07
C GLU A 391 -5.13 -17.95 -21.22
N LEU A 392 -4.09 -17.19 -21.56
CA LEU A 392 -4.17 -15.76 -21.79
C LEU A 392 -3.94 -15.43 -23.26
N GLY A 393 -4.96 -14.91 -23.94
CA GLY A 393 -4.82 -14.25 -25.23
C GLY A 393 -4.25 -12.83 -25.05
N VAL A 394 -3.25 -12.48 -25.85
CA VAL A 394 -2.51 -11.21 -25.75
C VAL A 394 -2.49 -10.53 -27.10
N LEU A 395 -2.99 -9.28 -27.19
CA LEU A 395 -2.99 -8.46 -28.40
C LEU A 395 -2.00 -7.29 -28.27
N SER A 396 -1.07 -7.19 -29.21
CA SER A 396 -0.31 -5.98 -29.47
C SER A 396 -0.68 -5.40 -30.84
N VAL A 397 -1.35 -4.25 -30.83
CA VAL A 397 -1.68 -3.52 -32.06
C VAL A 397 -0.43 -2.97 -32.72
N LYS A 398 0.58 -2.60 -31.94
CA LYS A 398 1.87 -2.10 -32.43
C LYS A 398 2.66 -3.16 -33.17
N GLU A 399 2.76 -4.35 -32.62
CA GLU A 399 3.46 -5.47 -33.27
C GLU A 399 2.57 -6.22 -34.26
N LYS A 400 1.29 -5.86 -34.36
CA LYS A 400 0.27 -6.45 -35.23
C LYS A 400 0.12 -7.96 -35.02
N VAL A 401 0.08 -8.38 -33.76
CA VAL A 401 0.09 -9.78 -33.36
C VAL A 401 -0.95 -10.05 -32.30
N ILE A 402 -1.56 -11.25 -32.37
CA ILE A 402 -2.24 -11.91 -31.25
C ILE A 402 -1.44 -13.16 -30.92
N GLY A 403 -1.23 -13.44 -29.64
CA GLY A 403 -0.56 -14.65 -29.15
C GLY A 403 -1.27 -15.25 -27.96
N LEU A 404 -0.95 -16.51 -27.67
CA LEU A 404 -1.42 -17.24 -26.49
C LEU A 404 -0.26 -17.46 -25.52
N SER A 405 -0.46 -17.10 -24.26
CA SER A 405 0.44 -17.38 -23.14
C SER A 405 -0.22 -18.42 -22.21
N ARG A 406 0.60 -19.34 -21.67
CA ARG A 406 0.19 -20.41 -20.77
C ARG A 406 1.04 -20.39 -19.51
N PHE A 407 0.50 -20.90 -18.43
CA PHE A 407 1.27 -21.09 -17.20
C PHE A 407 1.93 -22.47 -17.23
N GLU A 408 3.24 -22.49 -17.40
CA GLU A 408 4.07 -23.69 -17.50
C GLU A 408 5.37 -23.50 -16.69
N ASN A 409 5.81 -24.49 -15.92
CA ASN A 409 7.03 -24.42 -15.11
C ASN A 409 7.07 -23.19 -14.16
N ASP A 410 5.99 -22.96 -13.42
CA ASP A 410 5.79 -21.86 -12.47
C ASP A 410 5.92 -20.45 -13.07
N ARG A 411 5.62 -20.31 -14.36
CA ARG A 411 5.68 -19.03 -15.05
C ARG A 411 4.68 -18.92 -16.19
N LEU A 412 4.28 -17.69 -16.51
CA LEU A 412 3.63 -17.41 -17.78
C LEU A 412 4.64 -17.48 -18.90
N SER A 413 4.34 -18.25 -19.95
CA SER A 413 5.18 -18.35 -21.15
C SER A 413 5.12 -17.04 -21.94
N PHE A 414 6.19 -16.72 -22.68
CA PHE A 414 6.09 -15.65 -23.68
C PHE A 414 4.98 -15.98 -24.69
N PRO A 415 4.07 -15.02 -25.04
CA PRO A 415 2.92 -15.31 -25.88
C PRO A 415 3.33 -15.87 -27.25
N ARG A 416 2.79 -17.04 -27.61
CA ARG A 416 3.06 -17.69 -28.91
C ARG A 416 2.15 -17.09 -29.98
N PRO A 417 2.70 -16.47 -31.04
CA PRO A 417 1.88 -15.82 -32.07
C PRO A 417 0.94 -16.78 -32.78
N LEU A 418 -0.30 -16.31 -33.02
CA LEU A 418 -1.26 -16.97 -33.88
C LEU A 418 -1.07 -16.50 -35.35
N THR A 419 -1.45 -17.36 -36.32
CA THR A 419 -1.47 -16.99 -37.72
C THR A 419 -2.71 -16.16 -38.01
N LEU A 420 -2.55 -14.88 -38.34
CA LEU A 420 -3.62 -13.92 -38.57
C LEU A 420 -3.78 -13.50 -40.02
N ILE A 421 -4.96 -13.02 -40.38
CA ILE A 421 -5.20 -12.30 -41.64
C ILE A 421 -5.50 -10.84 -41.31
N GLY A 422 -4.74 -9.91 -41.89
CA GLY A 422 -4.85 -8.47 -41.62
C GLY A 422 -4.20 -8.03 -40.29
N GLU A 423 -4.22 -6.73 -40.03
CA GLU A 423 -3.70 -6.14 -38.78
C GLU A 423 -4.75 -6.23 -37.67
N PRO A 424 -4.50 -6.93 -36.58
CA PRO A 424 -5.50 -7.07 -35.50
C PRO A 424 -5.69 -5.75 -34.74
N LEU A 425 -6.93 -5.39 -34.45
CA LEU A 425 -7.33 -4.16 -33.76
C LEU A 425 -8.01 -4.40 -32.41
N ALA A 426 -8.78 -5.49 -32.29
CA ALA A 426 -9.45 -5.91 -31.08
C ALA A 426 -9.55 -7.42 -31.06
N MET A 427 -9.61 -8.04 -29.88
CA MET A 427 -9.83 -9.48 -29.72
C MET A 427 -10.60 -9.83 -28.46
N GLN A 428 -11.19 -11.02 -28.47
CA GLN A 428 -11.77 -11.68 -27.28
C GLN A 428 -11.69 -13.20 -27.47
N LEU A 429 -11.33 -13.92 -26.40
CA LEU A 429 -11.46 -15.37 -26.34
C LEU A 429 -12.90 -15.72 -25.88
N THR A 430 -13.61 -16.53 -26.67
CA THR A 430 -15.00 -16.94 -26.39
C THR A 430 -15.40 -18.09 -27.30
N ASP A 431 -16.35 -18.93 -26.88
CA ASP A 431 -16.98 -19.93 -27.77
C ASP A 431 -17.98 -19.22 -28.69
N VAL A 432 -17.50 -18.80 -29.87
CA VAL A 432 -18.32 -18.02 -30.82
C VAL A 432 -19.25 -18.90 -31.64
N ASN A 433 -18.91 -20.17 -31.78
CA ASN A 433 -19.68 -21.10 -32.63
C ASN A 433 -20.58 -22.04 -31.84
N GLY A 434 -20.61 -22.01 -30.52
CA GLY A 434 -21.44 -22.82 -29.61
C GLY A 434 -21.10 -24.31 -29.63
N ASP A 435 -19.82 -24.67 -29.81
CA ASP A 435 -19.37 -26.08 -29.77
C ASP A 435 -18.78 -26.50 -28.42
N GLY A 436 -18.73 -25.58 -27.47
CA GLY A 436 -18.18 -25.80 -26.14
C GLY A 436 -16.66 -25.60 -26.03
N LYS A 437 -16.00 -25.14 -27.10
CA LYS A 437 -14.57 -24.85 -27.13
C LYS A 437 -14.32 -23.36 -27.30
N THR A 438 -13.24 -22.89 -26.76
CA THR A 438 -12.87 -21.48 -26.87
C THR A 438 -12.24 -21.17 -28.22
N ASP A 439 -12.76 -20.12 -28.87
CA ASP A 439 -12.28 -19.55 -30.13
C ASP A 439 -11.59 -18.20 -29.87
N CYS A 440 -10.78 -17.73 -30.84
CA CYS A 440 -10.23 -16.38 -30.85
C CYS A 440 -11.03 -15.52 -31.86
N LEU A 441 -11.94 -14.71 -31.35
CA LEU A 441 -12.68 -13.71 -32.13
C LEU A 441 -11.85 -12.42 -32.20
N TYR A 442 -11.66 -11.84 -33.41
CA TYR A 442 -10.88 -10.63 -33.56
C TYR A 442 -11.37 -9.75 -34.70
N ILE A 443 -11.10 -8.46 -34.61
CA ILE A 443 -11.32 -7.51 -35.72
C ILE A 443 -9.96 -7.17 -36.30
N SER A 444 -9.84 -7.32 -37.63
CA SER A 444 -8.64 -6.95 -38.35
C SER A 444 -8.87 -5.83 -39.36
N LYS A 445 -7.83 -5.08 -39.65
CA LYS A 445 -7.75 -4.14 -40.75
C LYS A 445 -7.00 -4.77 -41.91
N ASP A 446 -7.64 -4.84 -43.07
CA ASP A 446 -7.06 -5.40 -44.29
C ASP A 446 -6.20 -4.33 -45.04
N ASP A 447 -5.34 -4.74 -45.96
CA ASP A 447 -4.48 -3.85 -46.77
C ASP A 447 -5.24 -2.73 -47.48
N GLY A 448 -6.50 -2.96 -47.84
CA GLY A 448 -7.41 -1.97 -48.40
C GLY A 448 -8.02 -0.99 -47.43
N GLY A 449 -7.74 -1.16 -46.13
CA GLY A 449 -8.29 -0.33 -45.07
C GLY A 449 -9.65 -0.78 -44.53
N SER A 450 -10.27 -1.81 -45.12
CA SER A 450 -11.52 -2.40 -44.62
C SER A 450 -11.32 -3.10 -43.28
N ARG A 451 -12.33 -3.08 -42.42
CA ARG A 451 -12.32 -3.78 -41.15
C ARG A 451 -13.18 -5.02 -41.23
N THR A 452 -12.65 -6.14 -40.82
CA THR A 452 -13.28 -7.46 -40.94
C THR A 452 -13.31 -8.16 -39.59
N LEU A 453 -14.48 -8.63 -39.17
CA LEU A 453 -14.67 -9.53 -38.05
C LEU A 453 -14.26 -10.93 -38.47
N ARG A 454 -13.40 -11.56 -37.70
CA ARG A 454 -12.81 -12.88 -37.97
C ARG A 454 -12.81 -13.75 -36.73
N ALA A 455 -12.78 -15.06 -36.92
CA ALA A 455 -12.56 -16.02 -35.84
C ALA A 455 -11.50 -17.06 -36.26
N ILE A 456 -10.71 -17.48 -35.29
CA ILE A 456 -9.86 -18.66 -35.36
C ILE A 456 -10.48 -19.67 -34.41
N TYR A 457 -10.99 -20.77 -34.95
CA TYR A 457 -11.58 -21.83 -34.13
C TYR A 457 -10.48 -22.70 -33.53
N GLU A 458 -10.65 -23.12 -32.27
CA GLU A 458 -9.70 -23.93 -31.53
C GLU A 458 -8.23 -23.42 -31.65
N PRO A 459 -7.91 -22.19 -31.27
CA PRO A 459 -6.60 -21.56 -31.53
C PRO A 459 -5.43 -22.31 -30.88
N ALA A 460 -5.65 -23.18 -29.90
CA ALA A 460 -4.64 -24.06 -29.33
C ALA A 460 -4.00 -25.00 -30.36
N ASN A 461 -4.79 -25.40 -31.38
CA ASN A 461 -4.37 -26.32 -32.43
C ASN A 461 -3.66 -25.62 -33.59
N VAL A 462 -3.71 -24.29 -33.66
CA VAL A 462 -3.18 -23.46 -34.75
C VAL A 462 -1.84 -22.86 -34.32
N GLN A 463 -0.78 -23.69 -34.29
CA GLN A 463 0.57 -23.22 -33.96
C GLN A 463 1.29 -22.71 -35.23
N ALA A 464 1.94 -21.55 -35.12
CA ALA A 464 2.93 -21.14 -36.12
C ALA A 464 4.13 -22.11 -36.09
N ALA A 465 4.48 -22.70 -37.23
CA ALA A 465 5.63 -23.59 -37.35
C ALA A 465 6.94 -22.91 -36.93
N PRO A 466 7.81 -23.52 -36.11
CA PRO A 466 9.11 -22.96 -35.80
C PRO A 466 9.95 -22.87 -37.08
N GLY A 467 10.27 -21.64 -37.54
CA GLY A 467 11.18 -21.40 -38.67
C GLY A 467 10.64 -20.60 -39.83
N GLY A 468 9.52 -19.88 -39.71
CA GLY A 468 9.11 -18.88 -40.72
C GLY A 468 8.71 -19.44 -42.10
N ALA A 469 8.45 -20.72 -42.23
CA ALA A 469 7.79 -21.27 -43.39
C ALA A 469 6.31 -21.02 -43.31
N SER A 470 5.80 -20.05 -44.09
CA SER A 470 4.39 -19.81 -44.30
C SER A 470 3.74 -21.08 -44.87
N GLU A 471 3.28 -22.00 -43.98
CA GLU A 471 2.18 -22.85 -44.38
C GLU A 471 0.99 -21.90 -44.58
N LYS A 472 0.33 -22.01 -45.76
CA LYS A 472 -0.84 -21.21 -46.04
C LYS A 472 -1.82 -21.33 -44.88
N ALA A 473 -1.98 -20.22 -44.14
CA ALA A 473 -3.00 -20.15 -43.10
C ALA A 473 -4.32 -20.70 -43.69
N SER A 474 -4.94 -21.66 -43.02
CA SER A 474 -6.28 -22.06 -43.38
C SER A 474 -7.13 -20.78 -43.31
N PRO A 475 -7.93 -20.48 -44.34
CA PRO A 475 -8.76 -19.26 -44.31
C PRO A 475 -9.60 -19.31 -43.05
N PRO A 476 -9.75 -18.19 -42.31
CA PRO A 476 -10.60 -18.15 -41.13
C PRO A 476 -12.00 -18.59 -41.56
N GLU A 477 -12.61 -19.47 -40.80
CA GLU A 477 -13.94 -19.98 -41.15
C GLU A 477 -15.03 -18.89 -41.04
N LEU A 478 -14.74 -17.80 -40.30
CA LEU A 478 -15.50 -16.58 -40.21
C LEU A 478 -14.70 -15.43 -40.82
N ALA A 479 -15.29 -14.74 -41.83
CA ALA A 479 -14.80 -13.46 -42.31
C ALA A 479 -15.99 -12.60 -42.74
N MET A 480 -16.28 -11.52 -42.01
CA MET A 480 -17.35 -10.58 -42.31
C MET A 480 -16.82 -9.16 -42.38
N GLU A 481 -16.92 -8.51 -43.51
CA GLU A 481 -16.58 -7.09 -43.68
C GLU A 481 -17.56 -6.21 -42.91
N LEU A 482 -17.05 -5.33 -42.05
CA LEU A 482 -17.79 -4.37 -41.22
C LEU A 482 -17.79 -3.00 -41.92
N LYS A 483 -18.68 -2.80 -42.87
CA LYS A 483 -18.75 -1.57 -43.69
C LYS A 483 -19.14 -0.33 -42.86
N GLU A 484 -19.87 -0.56 -41.77
CA GLU A 484 -20.30 0.47 -40.83
C GLU A 484 -19.18 0.94 -39.92
N LEU A 485 -18.10 0.16 -39.78
CA LEU A 485 -16.96 0.46 -38.92
C LEU A 485 -15.95 1.34 -39.65
N THR A 486 -16.05 2.66 -39.50
CA THR A 486 -15.20 3.62 -40.23
C THR A 486 -13.92 3.97 -39.46
N SER A 487 -13.92 3.81 -38.13
CA SER A 487 -12.81 4.07 -37.23
C SER A 487 -12.30 2.76 -36.60
N ASN A 488 -11.13 2.77 -35.98
CA ASN A 488 -10.66 1.61 -35.25
C ASN A 488 -11.50 1.43 -33.97
N PRO A 489 -11.88 0.19 -33.61
CA PRO A 489 -12.62 -0.07 -32.40
C PRO A 489 -11.77 0.17 -31.15
N ASP A 490 -12.42 0.64 -30.07
CA ASP A 490 -11.84 0.68 -28.72
C ASP A 490 -11.84 -0.69 -28.04
N GLY A 491 -12.74 -1.57 -28.48
CA GLY A 491 -12.88 -2.93 -27.97
C GLY A 491 -14.16 -3.58 -28.45
N MET A 492 -14.40 -4.80 -28.03
CA MET A 492 -15.61 -5.55 -28.34
C MET A 492 -16.04 -6.40 -27.13
N MET A 493 -17.33 -6.78 -27.13
CA MET A 493 -17.93 -7.63 -26.11
C MET A 493 -18.82 -8.67 -26.80
N ALA A 494 -18.49 -9.94 -26.61
CA ALA A 494 -19.29 -11.05 -27.11
C ALA A 494 -20.26 -11.51 -26.01
N PHE A 495 -21.54 -11.59 -26.32
CA PHE A 495 -22.59 -12.11 -25.46
C PHE A 495 -23.86 -12.39 -26.29
N ASP A 496 -24.76 -13.21 -25.78
CA ASP A 496 -26.07 -13.49 -26.41
C ASP A 496 -27.01 -12.30 -26.11
N ALA A 497 -27.03 -11.32 -27.00
CA ALA A 497 -27.79 -10.07 -26.79
C ALA A 497 -29.30 -10.23 -26.91
N ASP A 498 -29.80 -11.20 -27.72
CA ASP A 498 -31.23 -11.44 -27.93
C ASP A 498 -31.75 -12.76 -27.31
N GLN A 499 -30.91 -13.40 -26.54
CA GLN A 499 -31.21 -14.61 -25.73
C GLN A 499 -31.72 -15.76 -26.61
N ASP A 500 -31.09 -15.93 -27.80
CA ASP A 500 -31.40 -17.00 -28.73
C ASP A 500 -30.43 -18.21 -28.65
N GLY A 501 -29.45 -18.13 -27.77
CA GLY A 501 -28.42 -19.17 -27.52
C GLY A 501 -27.17 -19.01 -28.41
N LEU A 502 -27.08 -17.97 -29.26
CA LEU A 502 -25.94 -17.68 -30.10
C LEU A 502 -25.19 -16.44 -29.61
N GLN A 503 -23.85 -16.44 -29.70
CA GLN A 503 -23.04 -15.30 -29.27
C GLN A 503 -23.09 -14.17 -30.31
N ASP A 504 -23.57 -12.99 -29.92
CA ASP A 504 -23.50 -11.75 -30.68
C ASP A 504 -22.23 -10.95 -30.29
N VAL A 505 -21.94 -9.89 -31.06
CA VAL A 505 -20.78 -9.04 -30.82
C VAL A 505 -21.20 -7.57 -30.78
N LEU A 506 -20.95 -6.90 -29.66
CA LEU A 506 -21.09 -5.45 -29.50
C LEU A 506 -19.72 -4.79 -29.67
N ILE A 507 -19.57 -3.93 -30.68
CA ILE A 507 -18.31 -3.25 -31.00
C ILE A 507 -18.40 -1.80 -30.52
N PHE A 508 -17.42 -1.38 -29.72
CA PHE A 508 -17.32 -0.02 -29.18
C PHE A 508 -16.33 0.80 -30.00
N VAL A 509 -16.71 2.03 -30.31
CA VAL A 509 -15.92 3.00 -31.09
C VAL A 509 -15.94 4.34 -30.36
N SER A 510 -14.79 4.99 -30.23
CA SER A 510 -14.70 6.29 -29.56
C SER A 510 -15.60 7.32 -30.23
N TYR A 511 -16.44 7.97 -29.41
CA TYR A 511 -17.36 9.04 -29.83
C TYR A 511 -18.45 8.64 -30.84
N GLU A 512 -18.60 7.36 -31.13
CA GLU A 512 -19.65 6.83 -32.02
C GLU A 512 -20.60 5.91 -31.23
N SER A 513 -21.77 5.61 -31.83
CA SER A 513 -22.68 4.63 -31.24
C SER A 513 -22.12 3.22 -31.42
N PRO A 514 -22.21 2.34 -30.42
CA PRO A 514 -21.79 0.95 -30.57
C PRO A 514 -22.51 0.25 -31.69
N ILE A 515 -21.83 -0.67 -32.36
CA ILE A 515 -22.33 -1.47 -33.46
C ILE A 515 -22.66 -2.88 -32.93
N LEU A 516 -23.89 -3.30 -33.00
CA LEU A 516 -24.31 -4.69 -32.72
C LEU A 516 -24.19 -5.52 -33.98
N VAL A 517 -23.41 -6.57 -33.93
CA VAL A 517 -23.29 -7.61 -34.95
C VAL A 517 -23.95 -8.87 -34.40
N ARG A 518 -25.11 -9.17 -34.87
CA ARG A 518 -25.90 -10.29 -34.40
C ARG A 518 -25.57 -11.57 -35.14
N GLN A 519 -25.43 -12.69 -34.46
CA GLN A 519 -25.36 -14.02 -35.04
C GLN A 519 -26.79 -14.53 -35.27
N VAL A 520 -27.22 -14.62 -36.55
CA VAL A 520 -28.57 -15.00 -36.95
C VAL A 520 -28.76 -16.49 -37.15
N GLU A 521 -27.67 -17.21 -37.42
CA GLU A 521 -27.52 -18.65 -37.49
C GLU A 521 -26.08 -18.96 -37.12
N LYS A 522 -25.74 -20.18 -36.72
CA LYS A 522 -24.37 -20.60 -36.41
C LYS A 522 -23.39 -20.13 -37.51
N ASN A 523 -22.39 -19.32 -37.11
CA ASN A 523 -21.37 -18.72 -37.98
C ASN A 523 -21.89 -17.75 -39.05
N LYS A 524 -23.15 -17.28 -38.97
CA LYS A 524 -23.72 -16.26 -39.86
C LYS A 524 -24.07 -15.00 -39.09
N PHE A 525 -23.30 -13.96 -39.32
CA PHE A 525 -23.42 -12.67 -38.67
C PHE A 525 -24.08 -11.61 -39.56
N LYS A 526 -24.77 -10.67 -38.92
CA LYS A 526 -25.39 -9.53 -39.58
C LYS A 526 -25.32 -8.29 -38.70
N VAL A 527 -24.87 -7.16 -39.28
CA VAL A 527 -24.94 -5.85 -38.59
C VAL A 527 -26.37 -5.43 -38.40
N VAL A 528 -26.71 -5.00 -37.21
CA VAL A 528 -28.01 -4.50 -36.84
C VAL A 528 -28.10 -3.01 -37.14
N ASP A 529 -29.12 -2.57 -37.89
CA ASP A 529 -29.37 -1.15 -38.20
C ASP A 529 -29.85 -0.40 -36.95
N PRO A 530 -29.07 0.52 -36.37
CA PRO A 530 -29.43 1.21 -35.13
C PRO A 530 -30.67 2.12 -35.31
N ALA A 531 -30.93 2.62 -36.51
CA ALA A 531 -32.07 3.48 -36.78
C ALA A 531 -33.41 2.72 -36.70
N ARG A 532 -33.41 1.40 -36.93
CA ARG A 532 -34.59 0.54 -36.91
C ARG A 532 -34.81 -0.22 -35.60
N THR A 533 -33.87 -0.11 -34.63
CA THR A 533 -33.82 -1.00 -33.48
C THR A 533 -33.73 -0.26 -32.15
N GLN A 534 -34.16 1.00 -32.08
CA GLN A 534 -34.03 1.86 -30.90
C GLN A 534 -32.57 1.96 -30.42
N GLY A 535 -31.61 1.98 -31.34
CA GLY A 535 -30.18 2.09 -31.06
C GLY A 535 -29.79 3.34 -30.23
N SER A 536 -30.67 4.35 -30.15
CA SER A 536 -30.49 5.50 -29.28
C SER A 536 -30.39 5.14 -27.80
N LEU A 537 -30.87 3.97 -27.37
CA LEU A 537 -30.76 3.51 -25.98
C LEU A 537 -29.32 3.13 -25.59
N ILE A 538 -28.54 2.69 -26.56
CA ILE A 538 -27.13 2.29 -26.36
C ILE A 538 -26.12 3.33 -26.89
N LYS A 539 -26.62 4.48 -27.42
CA LYS A 539 -25.82 5.46 -28.13
C LYS A 539 -24.58 5.93 -27.36
N ASP A 540 -24.72 6.14 -26.04
CA ASP A 540 -23.66 6.66 -25.19
C ASP A 540 -22.90 5.55 -24.47
N ALA A 541 -23.15 4.28 -24.79
CA ALA A 541 -22.46 3.14 -24.21
C ALA A 541 -21.01 3.04 -24.72
N ASN A 542 -20.11 2.73 -23.84
CA ASN A 542 -18.70 2.47 -24.12
C ASN A 542 -18.20 1.31 -23.25
N LEU A 543 -17.02 0.79 -23.55
CA LEU A 543 -16.51 -0.40 -22.86
C LEU A 543 -16.43 -0.25 -21.32
N ARG A 544 -16.24 0.98 -20.81
CA ARG A 544 -16.19 1.26 -19.36
C ARG A 544 -17.56 1.30 -18.70
N SER A 545 -18.51 1.89 -19.40
CA SER A 545 -19.84 2.13 -18.87
C SER A 545 -20.78 0.93 -18.97
N THR A 546 -20.29 -0.19 -19.56
CA THR A 546 -21.11 -1.39 -19.79
C THR A 546 -20.62 -2.59 -19.01
N SER A 547 -21.54 -3.40 -18.56
CA SER A 547 -21.31 -4.73 -18.00
C SER A 547 -22.46 -5.67 -18.36
N LEU A 548 -22.29 -6.95 -18.05
CA LEU A 548 -23.30 -7.99 -18.26
C LEU A 548 -23.68 -8.59 -16.93
N ALA A 549 -24.97 -8.75 -16.67
CA ALA A 549 -25.45 -9.45 -15.48
C ALA A 549 -26.92 -9.93 -15.68
N ASP A 550 -27.27 -11.00 -15.02
CA ASP A 550 -28.66 -11.39 -14.83
C ASP A 550 -29.31 -10.48 -13.79
N VAL A 551 -30.24 -9.63 -14.18
CA VAL A 551 -30.94 -8.68 -13.29
C VAL A 551 -32.43 -8.99 -13.14
N ASP A 552 -33.00 -9.87 -13.95
CA ASP A 552 -34.42 -10.21 -13.92
C ASP A 552 -34.71 -11.66 -13.49
N GLY A 553 -33.66 -12.46 -13.28
CA GLY A 553 -33.76 -13.86 -12.83
C GLY A 553 -34.23 -14.84 -13.90
N LYS A 554 -34.14 -14.46 -15.17
CA LYS A 554 -34.46 -15.32 -16.31
C LYS A 554 -33.19 -15.80 -16.98
N ASP A 555 -33.35 -16.76 -17.90
CA ASP A 555 -32.20 -17.24 -18.69
C ASP A 555 -31.63 -16.12 -19.58
N GLY A 556 -30.33 -15.90 -19.54
CA GLY A 556 -29.58 -14.90 -20.28
C GLY A 556 -29.02 -13.77 -19.42
N LEU A 557 -28.17 -12.95 -20.01
CA LEU A 557 -27.57 -11.78 -19.35
C LEU A 557 -28.11 -10.50 -20.00
N GLU A 558 -28.40 -9.52 -19.18
CA GLU A 558 -28.78 -8.18 -19.64
C GLU A 558 -27.52 -7.30 -19.77
N LEU A 559 -27.59 -6.38 -20.74
CA LEU A 559 -26.61 -5.32 -20.91
C LEU A 559 -26.89 -4.18 -19.93
N LEU A 560 -26.02 -3.98 -18.98
CA LEU A 560 -26.06 -2.84 -18.07
C LEU A 560 -25.27 -1.67 -18.66
N ILE A 561 -25.83 -0.46 -18.65
CA ILE A 561 -25.18 0.74 -19.17
C ILE A 561 -25.25 1.86 -18.13
N ALA A 562 -24.12 2.33 -17.69
CA ALA A 562 -24.00 3.53 -16.87
C ALA A 562 -24.16 4.79 -17.72
N GLN A 563 -24.93 5.73 -17.21
CA GLN A 563 -25.14 7.06 -17.79
C GLN A 563 -24.91 8.11 -16.69
N LYS A 564 -24.77 9.36 -17.07
CA LYS A 564 -24.30 10.44 -16.19
C LYS A 564 -24.88 10.42 -14.76
N THR A 565 -26.17 10.13 -14.57
CA THR A 565 -26.85 10.17 -13.26
C THR A 565 -27.62 8.91 -12.91
N PHE A 566 -27.58 7.90 -13.75
CA PHE A 566 -28.30 6.64 -13.58
C PHE A 566 -27.65 5.53 -14.39
N ALA A 567 -28.07 4.29 -14.19
CA ALA A 567 -27.81 3.18 -15.10
C ALA A 567 -29.09 2.54 -15.57
N ARG A 568 -29.02 1.76 -16.63
CA ARG A 568 -30.13 0.96 -17.17
C ARG A 568 -29.69 -0.45 -17.47
N SER A 569 -30.62 -1.39 -17.30
CA SER A 569 -30.50 -2.73 -17.86
C SER A 569 -31.33 -2.83 -19.13
N LEU A 570 -30.74 -3.46 -20.14
CA LEU A 570 -31.28 -3.55 -21.49
C LEU A 570 -31.19 -4.97 -22.02
N VAL A 571 -32.19 -5.39 -22.82
CA VAL A 571 -32.16 -6.61 -23.62
C VAL A 571 -32.51 -6.29 -25.07
N PHE A 572 -31.87 -7.02 -26.01
CA PHE A 572 -32.24 -6.91 -27.43
C PHE A 572 -33.30 -7.93 -27.77
N SER A 573 -34.60 -7.53 -27.66
CA SER A 573 -35.74 -8.44 -27.71
C SER A 573 -35.84 -9.19 -29.05
N LYS A 574 -35.52 -10.48 -29.04
CA LYS A 574 -35.70 -11.45 -30.16
C LYS A 574 -35.33 -10.85 -31.55
N GLY A 575 -34.21 -10.19 -31.63
CA GLY A 575 -33.62 -9.65 -32.85
C GLY A 575 -34.34 -8.45 -33.46
N ARG A 576 -35.15 -7.70 -32.69
CA ARG A 576 -35.92 -6.57 -33.23
C ARG A 576 -35.55 -5.21 -32.65
N ASN A 577 -35.58 -5.05 -31.33
CA ASN A 577 -35.39 -3.75 -30.69
C ASN A 577 -34.71 -3.88 -29.34
N TRP A 578 -33.89 -2.88 -28.96
CA TRP A 578 -33.47 -2.69 -27.58
C TRP A 578 -34.66 -2.31 -26.72
N SER A 579 -34.82 -2.92 -25.58
CA SER A 579 -35.82 -2.59 -24.58
C SER A 579 -35.21 -2.46 -23.19
N ILE A 580 -35.73 -1.51 -22.41
CA ILE A 580 -35.29 -1.27 -21.04
C ILE A 580 -36.00 -2.28 -20.13
N ILE A 581 -35.25 -2.99 -19.33
CA ILE A 581 -35.78 -3.84 -18.25
C ILE A 581 -36.03 -3.00 -17.01
N ASP A 582 -34.98 -2.24 -16.54
CA ASP A 582 -35.11 -1.39 -15.36
C ASP A 582 -34.17 -0.18 -15.47
N GLN A 583 -34.38 0.81 -14.58
CA GLN A 583 -33.53 1.98 -14.45
C GLN A 583 -33.11 2.21 -12.98
N TYR A 584 -31.85 2.40 -12.76
CA TYR A 584 -31.20 2.54 -11.46
C TYR A 584 -30.70 3.97 -11.26
N ASN A 585 -31.37 4.73 -10.41
CA ASN A 585 -31.03 6.14 -10.21
C ASN A 585 -30.00 6.30 -9.10
N ALA A 586 -28.88 6.96 -9.39
CA ALA A 586 -27.92 7.38 -8.39
C ALA A 586 -28.53 8.41 -7.43
N GLN A 587 -27.95 8.54 -6.24
CA GLN A 587 -28.37 9.59 -5.32
C GLN A 587 -28.16 10.97 -5.96
N LYS A 588 -29.22 11.77 -6.00
CA LYS A 588 -29.21 13.07 -6.64
C LYS A 588 -28.20 14.02 -5.97
N SER A 589 -27.21 14.44 -6.72
CA SER A 589 -26.28 15.50 -6.39
C SER A 589 -26.00 16.30 -7.66
N THR A 590 -25.63 17.57 -7.53
CA THR A 590 -25.22 18.41 -8.67
C THR A 590 -23.92 17.92 -9.33
N GLU A 591 -23.16 17.08 -8.63
CA GLU A 591 -21.84 16.61 -9.05
C GLU A 591 -21.78 15.10 -9.37
N THR A 592 -22.89 14.38 -9.31
CA THR A 592 -22.92 12.94 -9.60
C THR A 592 -22.54 12.64 -11.04
N GLU A 593 -21.58 11.72 -11.23
CA GLU A 593 -21.18 11.19 -12.53
C GLU A 593 -20.92 9.68 -12.42
N VAL A 594 -21.95 8.89 -12.82
CA VAL A 594 -21.87 7.43 -12.82
C VAL A 594 -20.98 6.98 -13.98
N LEU A 595 -19.83 6.42 -13.68
CA LEU A 595 -18.84 5.96 -14.66
C LEU A 595 -19.03 4.50 -15.05
N ALA A 596 -19.42 3.65 -14.10
CA ALA A 596 -19.57 2.22 -14.30
C ALA A 596 -20.74 1.67 -13.47
N VAL A 597 -21.25 0.52 -13.90
CA VAL A 597 -22.35 -0.21 -13.26
C VAL A 597 -22.03 -1.69 -13.23
N ALA A 598 -22.42 -2.38 -12.16
CA ALA A 598 -22.39 -3.84 -12.07
C ALA A 598 -23.57 -4.34 -11.23
N ALA A 599 -23.89 -5.63 -11.32
CA ALA A 599 -24.87 -6.26 -10.47
C ALA A 599 -24.23 -7.36 -9.63
N PHE A 600 -24.61 -7.45 -8.37
CA PHE A 600 -24.07 -8.42 -7.42
C PHE A 600 -25.18 -9.34 -6.92
N GLY A 601 -25.01 -10.61 -7.20
CA GLY A 601 -25.74 -11.76 -6.63
C GLY A 601 -27.24 -11.62 -6.43
N ILE A 602 -27.96 -12.63 -6.77
CA ILE A 602 -29.35 -12.80 -6.27
C ILE A 602 -29.21 -13.19 -4.80
N ASP A 603 -29.29 -12.20 -3.93
CA ASP A 603 -29.31 -12.45 -2.48
C ASP A 603 -30.59 -13.24 -2.17
N LYS A 604 -30.40 -14.51 -1.84
CA LYS A 604 -31.50 -15.38 -1.40
C LYS A 604 -32.21 -14.84 -0.15
N SER A 605 -31.61 -13.87 0.53
CA SER A 605 -32.18 -13.13 1.67
C SER A 605 -32.96 -11.88 1.22
N SER A 606 -32.76 -11.41 -0.02
CA SER A 606 -33.54 -10.28 -0.54
C SER A 606 -35.01 -10.71 -0.70
N ARG A 607 -35.92 -9.96 -0.07
CA ARG A 607 -37.34 -10.24 -0.14
C ARG A 607 -37.92 -10.24 -1.57
N ALA A 608 -37.20 -9.70 -2.53
CA ALA A 608 -37.61 -9.57 -3.93
C ALA A 608 -36.87 -10.54 -4.88
N GLY A 609 -35.84 -11.29 -4.44
CA GLY A 609 -35.08 -12.19 -5.33
C GLY A 609 -34.27 -11.46 -6.41
N LYS A 610 -34.09 -10.13 -6.31
CA LYS A 610 -33.36 -9.29 -7.28
C LYS A 610 -31.93 -9.01 -6.82
N PRO A 611 -30.94 -8.88 -7.74
CA PRO A 611 -29.57 -8.57 -7.38
C PRO A 611 -29.43 -7.14 -6.82
N ALA A 612 -28.36 -6.89 -6.08
CA ALA A 612 -27.95 -5.53 -5.76
C ALA A 612 -27.29 -4.89 -6.98
N ILE A 613 -27.53 -3.59 -7.22
CA ILE A 613 -26.92 -2.82 -8.29
C ILE A 613 -25.89 -1.88 -7.70
N LEU A 614 -24.69 -1.88 -8.26
CA LEU A 614 -23.58 -1.05 -7.85
C LEU A 614 -23.31 0.02 -8.90
N LEU A 615 -23.28 1.27 -8.48
CA LEU A 615 -22.99 2.42 -9.31
C LEU A 615 -21.71 3.10 -8.80
N LEU A 616 -20.70 3.24 -9.66
CA LEU A 616 -19.48 3.98 -9.33
C LEU A 616 -19.62 5.46 -9.73
N ASP A 617 -19.73 6.34 -8.74
CA ASP A 617 -19.69 7.78 -8.93
C ASP A 617 -18.22 8.25 -8.93
N GLY A 618 -17.67 8.49 -10.12
CA GLY A 618 -16.25 8.82 -10.28
C GLY A 618 -15.87 10.19 -9.78
N ARG A 619 -16.78 11.18 -9.81
CA ARG A 619 -16.49 12.52 -9.29
C ARG A 619 -16.40 12.54 -7.77
N ARG A 620 -17.26 11.78 -7.13
CA ARG A 620 -17.32 11.73 -5.66
C ARG A 620 -16.41 10.66 -5.08
N GLY A 621 -15.89 9.76 -5.91
CA GLY A 621 -15.12 8.59 -5.44
C GLY A 621 -15.97 7.63 -4.61
N GLN A 622 -17.25 7.49 -4.94
CA GLN A 622 -18.20 6.71 -4.15
C GLN A 622 -18.80 5.56 -4.94
N LEU A 623 -18.84 4.40 -4.31
CA LEU A 623 -19.60 3.26 -4.77
C LEU A 623 -20.98 3.27 -4.08
N GLN A 624 -22.05 3.43 -4.87
CA GLN A 624 -23.42 3.40 -4.38
C GLN A 624 -24.01 2.01 -4.58
N ILE A 625 -24.53 1.42 -3.51
CA ILE A 625 -25.14 0.11 -3.53
C ILE A 625 -26.65 0.31 -3.46
N LEU A 626 -27.35 -0.15 -4.49
CA LEU A 626 -28.80 -0.04 -4.62
C LEU A 626 -29.46 -1.41 -4.40
N ARG A 627 -30.52 -1.45 -3.62
CA ARG A 627 -31.35 -2.64 -3.44
C ARG A 627 -32.80 -2.36 -3.78
N ALA A 628 -33.49 -3.39 -4.30
CA ALA A 628 -34.92 -3.32 -4.55
C ALA A 628 -35.70 -3.38 -3.22
N GLY A 629 -36.64 -2.44 -3.06
CA GLY A 629 -37.58 -2.47 -1.93
C GLY A 629 -38.72 -3.48 -2.18
N SER A 630 -39.65 -3.55 -1.24
CA SER A 630 -40.87 -4.38 -1.39
C SER A 630 -41.78 -3.94 -2.53
N ASP A 631 -41.63 -2.73 -3.02
CA ASP A 631 -42.31 -2.15 -4.20
C ASP A 631 -41.48 -2.34 -5.48
N GLU A 632 -40.46 -3.20 -5.45
CA GLU A 632 -39.53 -3.48 -6.55
C GLU A 632 -38.72 -2.28 -7.04
N THR A 633 -38.83 -1.12 -6.37
CA THR A 633 -38.06 0.08 -6.73
C THR A 633 -36.68 0.05 -6.11
N TYR A 634 -35.64 0.25 -6.90
CA TYR A 634 -34.26 0.35 -6.42
C TYR A 634 -34.00 1.68 -5.71
N ARG A 635 -33.39 1.59 -4.52
CA ARG A 635 -32.98 2.74 -3.72
C ARG A 635 -31.54 2.54 -3.23
N VAL A 636 -30.80 3.63 -3.08
CA VAL A 636 -29.46 3.60 -2.50
C VAL A 636 -29.58 3.17 -1.03
N GLU A 637 -29.03 2.02 -0.70
CA GLU A 637 -28.99 1.45 0.65
C GLU A 637 -27.70 1.85 1.37
N LYS A 638 -26.56 1.78 0.66
CA LYS A 638 -25.23 2.08 1.22
C LYS A 638 -24.39 2.86 0.23
N GLN A 639 -23.49 3.68 0.76
CA GLN A 639 -22.46 4.37 0.00
C GLN A 639 -21.11 4.06 0.65
N LEU A 640 -20.13 3.69 -0.15
CA LEU A 640 -18.77 3.42 0.28
C LEU A 640 -17.84 4.46 -0.36
N ASP A 641 -16.94 5.00 0.41
CA ASP A 641 -15.86 5.83 -0.11
C ASP A 641 -14.76 4.92 -0.65
N VAL A 642 -14.64 4.86 -1.97
CA VAL A 642 -13.66 4.04 -2.69
C VAL A 642 -12.51 4.87 -3.27
N GLY A 643 -12.47 6.17 -2.94
CA GLY A 643 -11.48 7.09 -3.47
C GLY A 643 -11.69 7.40 -4.96
N LYS A 644 -10.80 8.22 -5.51
CA LYS A 644 -10.88 8.64 -6.92
C LYS A 644 -10.36 7.55 -7.85
N TRP A 645 -11.06 7.40 -8.98
CA TRP A 645 -10.71 6.47 -10.05
C TRP A 645 -10.49 7.25 -11.34
N ASN A 646 -9.50 6.84 -12.14
CA ASN A 646 -9.17 7.52 -13.39
C ASN A 646 -10.27 7.28 -14.44
N SER A 647 -11.06 8.32 -14.73
CA SER A 647 -12.18 8.23 -15.68
C SER A 647 -11.73 8.14 -17.15
N ALA A 648 -10.48 8.43 -17.47
CA ALA A 648 -9.95 8.43 -18.84
C ALA A 648 -9.44 7.05 -19.28
N ALA A 649 -9.17 6.12 -18.34
CA ALA A 649 -8.60 4.80 -18.60
C ALA A 649 -9.64 3.68 -18.66
N HIS A 650 -9.17 2.45 -18.91
CA HIS A 650 -10.00 1.24 -18.94
C HIS A 650 -10.52 0.89 -17.53
N LEU A 651 -11.64 1.49 -17.13
CA LEU A 651 -12.30 1.16 -15.88
C LEU A 651 -13.09 -0.14 -16.03
N LYS A 652 -12.83 -1.12 -15.16
CA LYS A 652 -13.59 -2.37 -15.09
C LYS A 652 -14.16 -2.58 -13.69
N MET A 653 -15.37 -3.13 -13.64
CA MET A 653 -16.04 -3.63 -12.43
C MET A 653 -16.36 -5.11 -12.65
N LEU A 654 -15.72 -5.98 -11.91
CA LEU A 654 -15.80 -7.43 -12.07
C LEU A 654 -16.10 -8.09 -10.72
N PHE A 655 -16.72 -9.27 -10.73
CA PHE A 655 -16.91 -10.08 -9.54
C PHE A 655 -16.18 -11.40 -9.67
N ALA A 656 -15.41 -11.75 -8.62
CA ALA A 656 -14.73 -13.03 -8.51
C ALA A 656 -14.39 -13.33 -7.02
N PRO A 657 -14.19 -14.59 -6.63
CA PRO A 657 -13.68 -14.93 -5.31
C PRO A 657 -12.15 -14.65 -5.26
N LEU A 658 -11.75 -13.49 -4.75
CA LEU A 658 -10.36 -12.96 -4.80
C LEU A 658 -9.70 -12.81 -3.42
N THR A 659 -10.32 -13.34 -2.37
CA THR A 659 -9.85 -13.16 -0.99
C THR A 659 -9.37 -14.44 -0.31
N GLY A 660 -9.05 -15.46 -1.09
CA GLY A 660 -8.65 -16.77 -0.57
C GLY A 660 -9.82 -17.60 0.01
N ALA A 661 -11.03 -17.08 -0.09
CA ALA A 661 -12.27 -17.74 0.34
C ALA A 661 -13.28 -17.76 -0.82
N ASP A 662 -14.22 -18.71 -0.79
CA ASP A 662 -15.29 -18.81 -1.80
C ASP A 662 -16.37 -17.72 -1.59
N ILE A 663 -15.91 -16.47 -1.55
CA ILE A 663 -16.76 -15.28 -1.39
C ILE A 663 -16.49 -14.34 -2.56
N ASN A 664 -17.50 -14.15 -3.42
CA ASN A 664 -17.42 -13.19 -4.50
C ASN A 664 -17.19 -11.77 -3.97
N SER A 665 -16.08 -11.19 -4.35
CA SER A 665 -15.68 -9.81 -4.08
C SER A 665 -15.83 -8.96 -5.33
N LEU A 666 -16.09 -7.67 -5.16
CA LEU A 666 -16.07 -6.70 -6.25
C LEU A 666 -14.63 -6.27 -6.50
N MET A 667 -14.15 -6.42 -7.70
CA MET A 667 -12.93 -5.81 -8.18
C MET A 667 -13.25 -4.53 -8.96
N LEU A 668 -12.61 -3.44 -8.55
CA LEU A 668 -12.53 -2.20 -9.32
C LEU A 668 -11.12 -2.11 -9.90
N PHE A 669 -10.99 -1.81 -11.17
CA PHE A 669 -9.71 -1.70 -11.86
C PHE A 669 -9.65 -0.45 -12.74
N ASP A 670 -8.53 0.26 -12.70
CA ASP A 670 -8.12 1.25 -13.68
C ASP A 670 -6.64 1.08 -14.07
N SER A 671 -6.07 2.00 -14.86
CA SER A 671 -4.67 1.89 -15.30
C SER A 671 -3.62 2.10 -14.20
N GLU A 672 -4.01 2.59 -13.02
CA GLU A 672 -3.08 2.98 -11.95
C GLU A 672 -3.15 2.02 -10.75
N LYS A 673 -4.31 1.38 -10.57
CA LYS A 673 -4.57 0.49 -9.43
C LYS A 673 -5.74 -0.42 -9.70
N PHE A 674 -5.86 -1.45 -8.87
CA PHE A 674 -7.13 -2.13 -8.66
C PHE A 674 -7.43 -2.23 -7.16
N ALA A 675 -8.68 -2.45 -6.84
CA ALA A 675 -9.11 -2.66 -5.47
C ALA A 675 -10.10 -3.83 -5.38
N ILE A 676 -10.01 -4.59 -4.30
CA ILE A 676 -10.94 -5.66 -3.97
C ILE A 676 -11.80 -5.21 -2.80
N ILE A 677 -13.11 -5.26 -2.98
CA ILE A 677 -14.11 -4.87 -1.98
C ILE A 677 -14.93 -6.11 -1.64
N THR A 678 -14.81 -6.58 -0.40
CA THR A 678 -15.54 -7.76 0.05
C THR A 678 -16.86 -7.35 0.68
N PRO A 679 -18.02 -7.72 0.08
CA PRO A 679 -19.30 -7.45 0.68
C PRO A 679 -19.47 -8.19 2.01
N LEU A 680 -19.76 -7.44 3.07
CA LEU A 680 -20.06 -7.99 4.39
C LEU A 680 -21.58 -8.25 4.54
N GLY A 681 -21.92 -9.37 5.15
CA GLY A 681 -23.30 -9.66 5.54
C GLY A 681 -23.79 -8.74 6.67
N SER A 682 -25.10 -8.63 6.87
CA SER A 682 -25.68 -7.79 7.94
C SER A 682 -25.28 -8.18 9.36
N GLY A 683 -24.66 -9.35 9.54
CA GLY A 683 -24.17 -9.87 10.82
C GLY A 683 -22.67 -9.72 11.04
N ASP A 684 -21.92 -9.43 9.99
CA ASP A 684 -20.47 -9.40 10.05
C ASP A 684 -19.98 -8.15 10.76
N ALA A 685 -18.92 -8.32 11.52
CA ALA A 685 -18.25 -7.26 12.25
C ALA A 685 -16.75 -7.36 12.00
N ILE A 686 -16.10 -6.23 11.75
CA ILE A 686 -14.68 -6.14 11.43
C ILE A 686 -13.92 -5.29 12.45
N GLU A 687 -12.64 -5.55 12.58
CA GLU A 687 -11.71 -4.70 13.29
C GLU A 687 -11.57 -3.35 12.59
N HIS A 688 -11.30 -2.30 13.34
CA HIS A 688 -11.23 -0.96 12.81
C HIS A 688 -10.22 -0.11 13.57
N LEU A 689 -9.64 0.86 12.89
CA LEU A 689 -8.80 1.86 13.53
C LEU A 689 -9.68 2.82 14.35
N ALA A 690 -9.51 2.81 15.67
CA ALA A 690 -10.30 3.60 16.60
C ALA A 690 -9.47 4.72 17.20
N ARG A 691 -10.07 5.92 17.29
CA ARG A 691 -9.48 7.01 18.05
C ARG A 691 -9.62 6.73 19.55
N GLN A 692 -8.49 6.63 20.24
CA GLN A 692 -8.45 6.36 21.67
C GLN A 692 -8.63 7.64 22.50
N PHE A 693 -7.85 8.68 22.16
CA PHE A 693 -7.87 9.95 22.87
C PHE A 693 -7.54 11.13 21.95
N SER A 694 -7.75 12.33 22.48
CA SER A 694 -7.24 13.58 21.93
C SER A 694 -6.86 14.50 23.07
N TYR A 695 -5.71 15.16 22.96
CA TYR A 695 -5.21 16.08 23.95
C TYR A 695 -4.84 17.41 23.31
N GLU A 696 -5.25 18.51 23.97
CA GLU A 696 -4.89 19.89 23.56
C GLU A 696 -4.02 20.50 24.65
N THR A 697 -2.88 21.07 24.25
CA THR A 697 -1.96 21.71 25.20
C THR A 697 -2.66 22.84 26.00
N LYS A 698 -2.36 22.92 27.28
CA LYS A 698 -2.77 24.02 28.16
C LYS A 698 -1.84 25.25 28.01
N ILE A 699 -0.81 25.18 27.17
CA ILE A 699 0.08 26.30 26.89
C ILE A 699 -0.67 27.29 26.00
N LYS A 700 -0.87 28.51 26.48
CA LYS A 700 -1.55 29.56 25.72
C LYS A 700 -0.86 29.82 24.39
N ASP A 701 -1.59 29.70 23.29
CA ASP A 701 -1.10 29.80 21.90
C ASP A 701 0.00 28.76 21.56
N GLY A 702 0.12 27.68 22.33
CA GLY A 702 1.02 26.57 22.07
C GLY A 702 0.59 25.79 20.84
N ARG A 703 1.55 25.11 20.20
CA ARG A 703 1.30 24.20 19.08
C ARG A 703 2.38 23.13 19.02
N TYR A 704 1.95 21.87 19.08
CA TYR A 704 2.87 20.75 18.97
C TYR A 704 3.42 20.59 17.54
N GLY A 705 4.68 20.10 17.43
CA GLY A 705 5.33 19.89 16.15
C GLY A 705 6.12 18.60 16.06
N LYS A 706 6.66 18.11 17.18
CA LYS A 706 7.40 16.83 17.27
C LYS A 706 6.93 16.09 18.50
N LEU A 707 7.02 14.78 18.45
CA LEU A 707 6.74 13.91 19.58
C LEU A 707 7.66 12.68 19.56
N THR A 708 7.81 12.07 20.71
CA THR A 708 8.36 10.72 20.91
C THR A 708 7.70 10.13 22.15
N ALA A 709 7.84 8.83 22.39
CA ALA A 709 7.30 8.18 23.56
C ALA A 709 8.38 7.33 24.27
N GLY A 710 8.20 7.07 25.56
CA GLY A 710 9.09 6.24 26.37
C GLY A 710 8.89 6.51 27.86
N ASP A 711 9.13 5.50 28.70
CA ASP A 711 9.07 5.63 30.16
C ASP A 711 10.24 6.48 30.68
N ILE A 712 9.97 7.76 30.95
CA ILE A 712 11.01 8.75 31.33
C ILE A 712 11.11 8.97 32.85
N ASN A 713 10.33 8.25 33.65
CA ASN A 713 10.37 8.29 35.09
C ASN A 713 10.53 6.90 35.75
N SER A 714 10.66 5.84 34.95
CA SER A 714 10.82 4.43 35.36
C SER A 714 9.64 3.91 36.20
N ASP A 715 8.41 4.36 35.92
CA ASP A 715 7.20 3.87 36.59
C ASP A 715 6.52 2.70 35.86
N GLY A 716 7.05 2.30 34.71
CA GLY A 716 6.55 1.25 33.85
C GLY A 716 5.40 1.67 32.92
N ILE A 717 5.06 2.95 32.90
CA ILE A 717 4.07 3.54 31.98
C ILE A 717 4.83 4.34 30.92
N THR A 718 4.51 4.13 29.66
CA THR A 718 5.12 4.91 28.57
C THR A 718 4.57 6.33 28.56
N ASP A 719 5.45 7.31 28.70
CA ASP A 719 5.14 8.74 28.63
C ASP A 719 5.20 9.26 27.20
N ILE A 720 4.43 10.31 26.92
CA ILE A 720 4.43 10.99 25.62
C ILE A 720 5.12 12.34 25.76
N ILE A 721 6.23 12.52 25.07
CA ILE A 721 7.07 13.73 25.11
C ILE A 721 6.76 14.60 23.88
N MET A 722 6.22 15.80 24.10
CA MET A 722 5.75 16.70 23.07
C MET A 722 6.59 17.98 22.99
N VAL A 723 6.92 18.42 21.78
CA VAL A 723 7.56 19.74 21.55
C VAL A 723 6.53 20.76 21.13
N ASP A 724 6.34 21.80 21.94
CA ASP A 724 5.63 23.02 21.52
C ASP A 724 6.62 24.00 20.89
N TYR A 725 6.60 24.06 19.55
CA TYR A 725 7.53 24.89 18.77
C TYR A 725 7.19 26.39 18.77
N LYS A 726 5.97 26.78 19.12
CA LYS A 726 5.60 28.21 19.16
C LYS A 726 6.09 28.90 20.44
N ARG A 727 6.13 28.17 21.54
CA ARG A 727 6.49 28.70 22.85
C ARG A 727 7.80 28.12 23.37
N ASN A 728 8.38 27.14 22.65
CA ASN A 728 9.64 26.47 22.97
C ASN A 728 9.58 25.73 24.31
N TYR A 729 8.57 24.86 24.47
CA TYR A 729 8.46 23.96 25.61
C TYR A 729 8.55 22.51 25.20
N ILE A 730 9.11 21.69 26.04
CA ILE A 730 8.86 20.27 26.10
C ILE A 730 7.76 20.06 27.15
N GLU A 731 6.72 19.33 26.79
CA GLU A 731 5.64 18.91 27.68
C GLU A 731 5.62 17.38 27.71
N ILE A 732 5.72 16.81 28.89
CA ILE A 732 5.67 15.36 29.13
C ILE A 732 4.27 15.06 29.64
N LEU A 733 3.63 14.09 29.00
CA LEU A 733 2.30 13.61 29.35
C LEU A 733 2.42 12.17 29.79
N THR A 734 1.82 11.83 30.94
CA THR A 734 1.63 10.42 31.33
C THR A 734 0.21 9.97 30.99
N LEU A 735 -0.08 8.69 31.10
CA LEU A 735 -1.41 8.12 30.87
C LEU A 735 -2.11 7.84 32.21
N ASP A 736 -3.22 8.54 32.45
CA ASP A 736 -4.14 8.23 33.54
C ASP A 736 -5.43 7.60 32.98
N ALA A 737 -5.65 6.35 33.32
CA ALA A 737 -6.76 5.55 32.79
C ALA A 737 -6.86 5.62 31.24
N GLY A 738 -5.74 5.50 30.53
CA GLY A 738 -5.62 5.55 29.06
C GLY A 738 -5.80 6.95 28.44
N LYS A 739 -5.76 8.02 29.25
CA LYS A 739 -5.88 9.41 28.75
C LYS A 739 -4.64 10.21 29.09
N PRO A 740 -4.10 10.98 28.13
CA PRO A 740 -2.94 11.83 28.38
C PRO A 740 -3.26 12.93 29.41
N VAL A 741 -2.44 13.02 30.45
CA VAL A 741 -2.47 14.10 31.45
C VAL A 741 -1.08 14.74 31.55
N PRO A 742 -0.98 16.05 31.73
CA PRO A 742 0.31 16.70 31.82
C PRO A 742 1.02 16.35 33.13
N ALA A 743 2.21 15.80 33.03
CA ALA A 743 3.08 15.44 34.13
C ALA A 743 4.13 16.52 34.40
N MET A 744 4.90 16.89 33.38
CA MET A 744 5.97 17.87 33.49
C MET A 744 6.02 18.80 32.28
N ARG A 745 6.53 20.01 32.47
CA ARG A 745 6.76 20.97 31.40
C ARG A 745 7.93 21.85 31.72
N PHE A 746 8.84 22.02 30.76
CA PHE A 746 9.98 22.91 30.91
C PHE A 746 10.32 23.60 29.57
N LYS A 747 11.03 24.72 29.66
CA LYS A 747 11.39 25.50 28.51
C LYS A 747 12.65 24.94 27.87
N ILE A 748 12.64 24.81 26.54
CA ILE A 748 13.80 24.37 25.79
C ILE A 748 14.90 25.42 25.86
N PHE A 749 16.16 24.97 25.91
CA PHE A 749 17.33 25.86 25.81
C PHE A 749 17.38 26.52 24.43
N GLU A 750 17.22 27.86 24.40
CA GLU A 750 17.28 28.67 23.19
C GLU A 750 18.60 29.44 23.09
N GLN A 751 19.29 29.32 21.97
CA GLN A 751 20.33 30.29 21.61
C GLN A 751 19.65 31.55 21.07
N LYS A 752 19.75 32.67 21.77
CA LYS A 752 19.25 33.97 21.28
C LYS A 752 20.07 34.43 20.10
N SER A 753 19.58 34.31 18.89
CA SER A 753 20.20 34.94 17.71
C SER A 753 19.79 36.40 17.62
N TYR A 754 20.75 37.29 17.73
CA TYR A 754 20.51 38.74 17.59
C TYR A 754 20.43 39.21 16.13
N ARG A 755 20.52 38.33 15.12
CA ARG A 755 20.45 38.71 13.70
C ARG A 755 19.00 38.77 13.20
N LYS A 756 18.47 40.00 13.10
CA LYS A 756 17.14 40.34 12.50
C LYS A 756 17.12 40.26 10.96
N THR A 757 17.94 39.50 10.31
CA THR A 757 17.93 39.32 8.85
C THR A 757 17.69 37.87 8.50
N ALA A 758 16.49 37.38 8.77
CA ALA A 758 16.00 36.18 8.12
C ALA A 758 14.87 36.59 7.19
N SER A 759 15.14 36.58 5.87
CA SER A 759 14.11 36.21 4.91
C SER A 759 13.28 35.08 5.47
N ARG A 760 11.98 35.00 5.18
CA ARG A 760 11.04 33.94 5.56
C ARG A 760 11.40 32.56 4.94
N ALA A 761 12.64 32.13 5.05
CA ALA A 761 13.05 30.74 4.85
C ALA A 761 12.59 29.97 6.09
N SER A 762 11.95 28.85 5.89
CA SER A 762 11.36 27.96 6.87
C SER A 762 12.19 27.92 8.17
N VAL A 763 11.61 28.41 9.26
CA VAL A 763 12.20 28.23 10.59
C VAL A 763 12.08 26.72 10.88
N SER A 764 13.21 26.03 10.95
CA SER A 764 13.20 24.62 11.39
C SER A 764 12.62 24.55 12.80
N ILE A 765 11.76 23.60 13.03
CA ILE A 765 11.25 23.29 14.38
C ILE A 765 12.44 22.77 15.18
N GLU A 766 12.69 23.37 16.33
CA GLU A 766 13.72 22.90 17.28
C GLU A 766 13.06 22.49 18.61
N PRO A 767 13.44 21.37 19.21
CA PRO A 767 14.40 20.36 18.74
C PRO A 767 13.98 19.71 17.39
N ARG A 768 14.97 19.41 16.57
CA ARG A 768 14.72 18.73 15.28
C ARG A 768 14.40 17.26 15.48
N GLU A 769 14.98 16.65 16.49
CA GLU A 769 14.80 15.24 16.82
C GLU A 769 14.76 15.04 18.33
N LEU A 770 14.00 14.03 18.74
CA LEU A 770 13.90 13.55 20.11
C LEU A 770 13.95 12.03 20.06
N LYS A 771 14.65 11.45 21.03
CA LYS A 771 14.69 10.00 21.29
C LYS A 771 14.69 9.77 22.80
N VAL A 772 14.16 8.63 23.22
CA VAL A 772 14.16 8.18 24.62
C VAL A 772 14.93 6.87 24.70
N ALA A 773 16.10 6.89 25.34
CA ALA A 773 16.96 5.71 25.52
C ALA A 773 17.95 5.95 26.68
N ASP A 774 18.41 4.89 27.31
CA ASP A 774 19.52 4.97 28.28
C ASP A 774 20.83 5.25 27.53
N VAL A 775 21.31 6.49 27.57
CA VAL A 775 22.60 6.90 27.01
C VAL A 775 23.57 7.32 28.12
N THR A 776 23.19 7.12 29.38
CA THR A 776 24.05 7.36 30.55
C THR A 776 24.55 6.09 31.21
N GLY A 777 24.00 4.91 30.88
CA GLY A 777 24.41 3.60 31.38
C GLY A 777 23.98 3.34 32.83
N ASP A 778 22.90 4.00 33.26
CA ASP A 778 22.33 3.82 34.59
C ASP A 778 21.05 2.97 34.61
N ASN A 779 20.69 2.37 33.48
CA ASN A 779 19.48 1.60 33.22
C ASN A 779 18.17 2.41 33.36
N LYS A 780 18.26 3.73 33.26
CA LYS A 780 17.12 4.63 33.16
C LYS A 780 17.09 5.27 31.79
N LYS A 781 15.90 5.49 31.24
CA LYS A 781 15.77 6.12 29.93
C LYS A 781 15.94 7.63 30.01
N ASP A 782 16.89 8.16 29.28
CA ASP A 782 17.17 9.59 29.15
C ASP A 782 16.42 10.20 27.98
N LEU A 783 16.17 11.50 28.01
CA LEU A 783 15.67 12.23 26.86
C LEU A 783 16.84 12.85 26.07
N VAL A 784 17.02 12.39 24.84
CA VAL A 784 18.07 12.86 23.92
C VAL A 784 17.45 13.77 22.87
N THR A 785 18.01 14.97 22.69
CA THR A 785 17.46 15.96 21.75
C THR A 785 18.53 16.53 20.84
N VAL A 786 18.19 16.76 19.57
CA VAL A 786 19.06 17.47 18.61
C VAL A 786 18.56 18.91 18.46
N ILE A 787 19.39 19.87 18.93
CA ILE A 787 19.05 21.31 18.90
C ILE A 787 20.20 22.08 18.25
N HIS A 788 19.94 22.77 17.13
CA HIS A 788 20.92 23.58 16.39
C HIS A 788 22.20 22.77 16.00
N ASP A 789 23.29 22.99 16.74
CA ASP A 789 24.62 22.42 16.49
C ASP A 789 25.06 21.39 17.55
N ARG A 790 24.10 20.88 18.34
CA ARG A 790 24.42 20.05 19.50
C ARG A 790 23.39 18.99 19.80
N ILE A 791 23.84 17.97 20.50
CA ILE A 791 22.99 17.01 21.19
C ILE A 791 22.89 17.46 22.65
N ILE A 792 21.70 17.46 23.20
CA ILE A 792 21.44 17.70 24.62
C ILE A 792 20.81 16.43 25.19
N VAL A 793 21.44 15.88 26.19
CA VAL A 793 20.93 14.76 26.98
C VAL A 793 20.35 15.33 28.30
N TYR A 794 19.13 14.94 28.60
CA TYR A 794 18.47 15.17 29.89
C TYR A 794 18.46 13.83 30.62
N PRO A 795 19.48 13.56 31.48
CA PRO A 795 19.56 12.31 32.21
C PRO A 795 18.42 12.19 33.21
N GLN A 796 17.76 11.03 33.27
CA GLN A 796 16.73 10.75 34.27
C GLN A 796 17.32 10.77 35.70
N ASP A 797 16.57 11.36 36.67
CA ASP A 797 17.02 11.48 38.05
C ASP A 797 16.96 10.18 38.87
#